data_8816e4734f7bcf8ddb916e680768fa77
#
_entry.id   8816e4734f7bcf8ddb916e680768fa77
#
_cell.length_a   1.000
_cell.length_b   1.000
_cell.length_c   1.000
_cell.angle_alpha   90.00
_cell.angle_beta   90.00
_cell.angle_gamma   90.00
#
_symmetry.space_group_name_H-M   'P 1'
#
loop_
_entity.id
_entity.type
_entity.pdbx_description
1 polymer ?
#
loop_
_entity_poly.entity_id
_entity_poly.type
_entity_poly.pdbx_seq_one_letter_code
_entity_poly.pdbx_strand_id
1 'polypeptide(L)'
;VLTIVRAGSTDEPSASTGLAHYFEHMMFKGTPRMGTLNWEKEKPLLDRISDLFEQRKREKDPERKKALYAEIDRLSSEAAQYAAAGEFSKLASSIGTSGLNAATGYDFTVYMGEVPSNELGKYLALDAERFSSPVLRLFHTELETVYEEFNRSQDKDAMISYEVLNRAILPTHPGGRSIIGLPEHLKNPSMKDIMTFFKSYYVPGNMALAIVGDLDFEKTYQLVADTFGHLKPGPLPVRKTPEEKPLAEDRILTVKGPEAEHVRIGYRIPRTPRNVALLQLVSRLLKDSGYGLLEQNLLRSQKVLSAGCYPRTGREYLLLLLDGIPRAGQSLDEVSALLRNEIEKLRKGEYEDWRIGAVAENCRVGNAEIREGDNMNLAWEFADLFVNNDPYTTLLDTPEQIAQFTKRDVSEFIDTYFKHFVQVNKLTGEPSNRVKVEKPKITPVALNSSEESEFSRRFNALPPSPSVEPRFVDPARDISTVELPNGMTVKRMNLYSGSKLFHAERVIGISSYENPRIELALGYLDYLGTPEYSAEELRQEFYKLGVKFELSINKFALTVELSGPDANLKKAVALMDHFLRDAKADPAAYRSYVDGILKDRADAKLNAGAVFQRAAAYAWYGKKNPYTTLLSEAELRAVKPEELLALLRQIFSQYKSTFVYAGPSAMETVVEAAKQIPVSGSAVPENRVRYTPRTVEKPTIYLVDFDTVQMRVGFTSGGPVFSLKDLPYGEVFNEYFCSGLDSIVFQEIRESRALAYSAGGSYEQSMQKGRRNVIYMVAGTQGDKLFDVIDTMDSILAKMPLYEGKFQSARDSLLKKIATERIMGLELFGFEQKMKRIGTDTDWRKAEYETVRKMNLPQLEDFFRKVLAPLKYDIIIVGKSAAIDREKLARRGTIVDLKLHDLFGY
;
A
#
# COMPACT_ATOMS: atom_id res chain seq x y z
N VAL A 1 -4.65 -13.53 -9.43
CA VAL A 1 -3.83 -13.95 -10.60
C VAL A 1 -2.63 -13.06 -10.71
N LEU A 2 -1.44 -13.65 -10.78
CA LEU A 2 -0.21 -12.95 -11.12
C LEU A 2 0.37 -13.56 -12.42
N THR A 3 0.69 -12.71 -13.39
CA THR A 3 1.51 -13.08 -14.55
C THR A 3 2.92 -12.55 -14.31
N ILE A 4 3.87 -13.44 -14.14
CA ILE A 4 5.22 -13.16 -13.67
C ILE A 4 6.20 -13.34 -14.83
N VAL A 5 7.04 -12.36 -15.05
CA VAL A 5 8.16 -12.44 -16.00
C VAL A 5 9.46 -12.35 -15.20
N ARG A 6 10.35 -13.33 -15.38
CA ARG A 6 11.67 -13.36 -14.73
C ARG A 6 12.62 -12.40 -15.45
N ALA A 7 12.27 -11.12 -15.45
CA ALA A 7 13.06 -10.03 -16.01
C ALA A 7 12.68 -8.71 -15.32
N GLY A 8 13.67 -7.95 -14.92
CA GLY A 8 13.52 -6.67 -14.24
C GLY A 8 14.66 -5.72 -14.59
N SER A 9 14.92 -4.74 -13.75
CA SER A 9 15.94 -3.71 -14.00
C SER A 9 17.37 -4.26 -14.05
N THR A 10 17.64 -5.45 -13.49
CA THR A 10 18.95 -6.11 -13.61
C THR A 10 19.22 -6.63 -15.02
N ASP A 11 18.19 -6.85 -15.81
CA ASP A 11 18.29 -7.36 -17.17
C ASP A 11 18.43 -6.25 -18.24
N GLU A 12 18.43 -4.99 -17.82
CA GLU A 12 18.54 -3.82 -18.70
C GLU A 12 19.98 -3.58 -19.19
N PRO A 13 20.16 -3.12 -20.44
CA PRO A 13 21.45 -2.60 -20.89
C PRO A 13 21.91 -1.42 -20.03
N SER A 14 23.20 -1.34 -19.73
CA SER A 14 23.75 -0.25 -18.92
C SER A 14 23.56 1.15 -19.52
N ALA A 15 23.34 1.23 -20.83
CA ALA A 15 23.10 2.48 -21.56
C ALA A 15 21.62 2.85 -21.74
N SER A 16 20.69 2.04 -21.20
CA SER A 16 19.25 2.23 -21.34
C SER A 16 18.53 1.75 -20.07
N THR A 17 18.81 2.36 -18.91
CA THR A 17 18.18 2.02 -17.63
C THR A 17 16.77 2.59 -17.53
N GLY A 18 15.90 1.95 -16.75
CA GLY A 18 14.48 2.28 -16.62
C GLY A 18 13.60 1.70 -17.72
N LEU A 19 14.19 0.88 -18.59
CA LEU A 19 13.52 0.30 -19.75
C LEU A 19 12.49 -0.76 -19.34
N ALA A 20 12.81 -1.61 -18.37
CA ALA A 20 11.91 -2.64 -17.86
C ALA A 20 10.65 -2.02 -17.23
N HIS A 21 10.84 -1.01 -16.39
CA HIS A 21 9.75 -0.28 -15.74
C HIS A 21 8.89 0.48 -16.77
N TYR A 22 9.51 1.17 -17.71
CA TYR A 22 8.77 1.85 -18.75
C TYR A 22 7.97 0.87 -19.64
N PHE A 23 8.53 -0.29 -19.93
CA PHE A 23 7.83 -1.32 -20.70
C PHE A 23 6.65 -1.90 -19.92
N GLU A 24 6.75 -2.04 -18.62
CA GLU A 24 5.64 -2.43 -17.75
C GLU A 24 4.41 -1.53 -17.99
N HIS A 25 4.60 -0.20 -18.00
CA HIS A 25 3.54 0.76 -18.31
C HIS A 25 2.96 0.55 -19.72
N MET A 26 3.83 0.28 -20.67
CA MET A 26 3.41 0.09 -22.07
C MET A 26 2.57 -1.16 -22.29
N MET A 27 2.68 -2.16 -21.41
CA MET A 27 1.89 -3.39 -21.49
C MET A 27 0.37 -3.18 -21.28
N PHE A 28 -0.05 -2.02 -20.81
CA PHE A 28 -1.47 -1.64 -20.69
C PHE A 28 -2.02 -0.93 -21.94
N LYS A 29 -1.19 -0.66 -22.95
CA LYS A 29 -1.57 0.13 -24.13
C LYS A 29 -2.13 -0.70 -25.29
N GLY A 30 -2.22 -2.04 -25.11
CA GLY A 30 -2.88 -2.95 -26.04
C GLY A 30 -1.96 -3.58 -27.10
N THR A 31 -2.59 -4.12 -28.13
CA THR A 31 -1.98 -4.94 -29.19
C THR A 31 -2.42 -4.42 -30.56
N PRO A 32 -2.01 -5.05 -31.69
CA PRO A 32 -2.55 -4.72 -33.00
C PRO A 32 -4.05 -4.98 -33.15
N ARG A 33 -4.68 -5.71 -32.23
CA ARG A 33 -6.12 -6.04 -32.23
C ARG A 33 -6.87 -5.29 -31.15
N MET A 34 -6.27 -5.10 -29.99
CA MET A 34 -6.85 -4.45 -28.82
C MET A 34 -6.29 -3.04 -28.65
N GLY A 35 -7.14 -2.04 -28.38
CA GLY A 35 -6.71 -0.67 -28.17
C GLY A 35 -6.48 0.14 -29.46
N THR A 36 -6.90 -0.36 -30.62
CA THR A 36 -6.82 0.34 -31.91
C THR A 36 -8.15 0.38 -32.61
N LEU A 37 -8.48 1.51 -33.20
CA LEU A 37 -9.65 1.69 -34.06
C LEU A 37 -9.33 1.36 -35.52
N ASN A 38 -8.07 1.52 -35.93
CA ASN A 38 -7.61 1.19 -37.28
C ASN A 38 -6.08 0.96 -37.27
N TRP A 39 -5.68 -0.30 -37.13
CA TRP A 39 -4.27 -0.68 -37.08
C TRP A 39 -3.47 -0.33 -38.35
N GLU A 40 -4.08 -0.45 -39.52
CA GLU A 40 -3.39 -0.19 -40.78
C GLU A 40 -2.98 1.28 -40.93
N LYS A 41 -3.80 2.20 -40.38
CA LYS A 41 -3.49 3.62 -40.36
C LYS A 41 -2.58 4.01 -39.19
N GLU A 42 -2.76 3.36 -38.04
CA GLU A 42 -1.98 3.65 -36.83
C GLU A 42 -0.51 3.19 -36.95
N LYS A 43 -0.28 1.97 -37.45
CA LYS A 43 1.05 1.36 -37.50
C LYS A 43 2.12 2.19 -38.21
N PRO A 44 1.88 2.76 -39.42
CA PRO A 44 2.90 3.59 -40.10
C PRO A 44 3.30 4.82 -39.28
N LEU A 45 2.39 5.43 -38.54
CA LEU A 45 2.67 6.56 -37.66
C LEU A 45 3.56 6.11 -36.48
N LEU A 46 3.25 5.00 -35.84
CA LEU A 46 4.06 4.44 -34.74
C LEU A 46 5.45 4.03 -35.20
N ASP A 47 5.58 3.43 -36.38
CA ASP A 47 6.87 3.11 -36.98
C ASP A 47 7.72 4.38 -37.21
N ARG A 48 7.10 5.44 -37.73
CA ARG A 48 7.76 6.74 -37.94
C ARG A 48 8.16 7.38 -36.62
N ILE A 49 7.30 7.37 -35.62
CA ILE A 49 7.60 7.86 -34.26
C ILE A 49 8.82 7.11 -33.68
N SER A 50 8.84 5.79 -33.83
CA SER A 50 9.97 4.96 -33.37
C SER A 50 11.29 5.36 -34.05
N ASP A 51 11.26 5.60 -35.36
CA ASP A 51 12.45 6.07 -36.09
C ASP A 51 12.92 7.47 -35.66
N LEU A 52 11.99 8.36 -35.37
CA LEU A 52 12.30 9.69 -34.83
C LEU A 52 12.93 9.66 -33.44
N PHE A 53 12.46 8.78 -32.56
CA PHE A 53 13.11 8.57 -31.25
C PHE A 53 14.54 8.08 -31.42
N GLU A 54 14.82 7.16 -32.36
CA GLU A 54 16.17 6.71 -32.63
C GLU A 54 17.06 7.81 -33.23
N GLN A 55 16.51 8.66 -34.10
CA GLN A 55 17.22 9.83 -34.65
C GLN A 55 17.54 10.82 -33.52
N ARG A 56 16.56 11.13 -32.65
CA ARG A 56 16.72 12.03 -31.52
C ARG A 56 17.76 11.51 -30.50
N LYS A 57 17.80 10.20 -30.25
CA LYS A 57 18.78 9.57 -29.35
C LYS A 57 20.20 9.79 -29.83
N ARG A 58 20.43 9.78 -31.17
CA ARG A 58 21.75 9.94 -31.79
C ARG A 58 22.13 11.41 -32.02
N GLU A 59 21.15 12.31 -32.09
CA GLU A 59 21.37 13.74 -32.35
C GLU A 59 22.11 14.38 -31.15
N LYS A 60 23.03 15.31 -31.46
CA LYS A 60 23.81 16.06 -30.46
C LYS A 60 23.40 17.53 -30.37
N ASP A 61 22.89 18.08 -31.49
CA ASP A 61 22.43 19.47 -31.54
C ASP A 61 21.12 19.68 -30.78
N PRO A 62 21.08 20.56 -29.76
CA PRO A 62 19.88 20.76 -28.94
C PRO A 62 18.67 21.26 -29.74
N GLU A 63 18.86 22.14 -30.73
CA GLU A 63 17.76 22.70 -31.54
C GLU A 63 17.19 21.63 -32.48
N ARG A 64 18.02 20.77 -33.05
CA ARG A 64 17.57 19.62 -33.83
C ARG A 64 16.86 18.60 -32.98
N LYS A 65 17.34 18.33 -31.74
CA LYS A 65 16.64 17.48 -30.79
C LYS A 65 15.23 18.02 -30.47
N LYS A 66 15.09 19.34 -30.31
CA LYS A 66 13.81 20.00 -30.04
C LYS A 66 12.88 19.90 -31.25
N ALA A 67 13.40 20.10 -32.47
CA ALA A 67 12.62 19.96 -33.70
C ALA A 67 12.13 18.51 -33.90
N LEU A 68 12.99 17.51 -33.66
CA LEU A 68 12.58 16.10 -33.70
C LEU A 68 11.49 15.78 -32.66
N TYR A 69 11.58 16.38 -31.45
CA TYR A 69 10.56 16.20 -30.43
C TYR A 69 9.22 16.82 -30.82
N ALA A 70 9.20 17.99 -31.42
CA ALA A 70 8.00 18.62 -31.93
C ALA A 70 7.32 17.77 -33.02
N GLU A 71 8.11 17.13 -33.90
CA GLU A 71 7.57 16.21 -34.90
C GLU A 71 7.04 14.90 -34.26
N ILE A 72 7.70 14.36 -33.24
CA ILE A 72 7.18 13.25 -32.43
C ILE A 72 5.83 13.62 -31.81
N ASP A 73 5.72 14.79 -31.19
CA ASP A 73 4.48 15.26 -30.56
C ASP A 73 3.33 15.36 -31.57
N ARG A 74 3.59 15.95 -32.73
CA ARG A 74 2.62 16.08 -33.84
C ARG A 74 2.12 14.71 -34.30
N LEU A 75 3.04 13.77 -34.61
CA LEU A 75 2.69 12.42 -35.07
C LEU A 75 2.01 11.60 -33.98
N SER A 76 2.40 11.78 -32.70
CA SER A 76 1.75 11.13 -31.57
C SER A 76 0.30 11.57 -31.41
N SER A 77 0.01 12.85 -31.59
CA SER A 77 -1.36 13.39 -31.61
C SER A 77 -2.18 12.85 -32.78
N GLU A 78 -1.55 12.66 -33.96
CA GLU A 78 -2.20 12.06 -35.12
C GLU A 78 -2.48 10.57 -34.90
N ALA A 79 -1.51 9.79 -34.36
CA ALA A 79 -1.66 8.38 -34.06
C ALA A 79 -2.75 8.15 -32.99
N ALA A 80 -2.86 9.04 -31.99
CA ALA A 80 -3.85 8.96 -30.93
C ALA A 80 -5.32 8.98 -31.43
N GLN A 81 -5.56 9.52 -32.63
CA GLN A 81 -6.90 9.49 -33.24
C GLN A 81 -7.36 8.05 -33.58
N TYR A 82 -6.42 7.12 -33.70
CA TYR A 82 -6.70 5.71 -33.95
C TYR A 82 -6.60 4.84 -32.70
N ALA A 83 -6.28 5.43 -31.55
CA ALA A 83 -6.16 4.70 -30.30
C ALA A 83 -7.49 4.65 -29.55
N ALA A 84 -7.90 3.48 -29.05
CA ALA A 84 -8.90 3.32 -28.01
C ALA A 84 -8.17 3.17 -26.67
N ALA A 85 -7.87 4.30 -26.03
CA ALA A 85 -7.03 4.32 -24.83
C ALA A 85 -7.70 3.65 -23.64
N GLY A 86 -6.92 2.96 -22.79
CA GLY A 86 -7.40 2.32 -21.58
C GLY A 86 -8.28 1.08 -21.80
N GLU A 87 -8.37 0.56 -23.02
CA GLU A 87 -9.28 -0.53 -23.35
C GLU A 87 -9.02 -1.82 -22.55
N PHE A 88 -7.75 -2.16 -22.30
CA PHE A 88 -7.40 -3.31 -21.43
C PHE A 88 -8.03 -3.16 -20.04
N SER A 89 -7.84 -2.02 -19.40
CA SER A 89 -8.39 -1.75 -18.06
C SER A 89 -9.90 -1.72 -18.05
N LYS A 90 -10.54 -1.16 -19.09
CA LYS A 90 -11.99 -1.15 -19.28
C LYS A 90 -12.55 -2.57 -19.37
N LEU A 91 -11.92 -3.44 -20.18
CA LEU A 91 -12.34 -4.84 -20.33
C LEU A 91 -12.14 -5.64 -19.04
N ALA A 92 -10.99 -5.46 -18.35
CA ALA A 92 -10.75 -6.09 -17.06
C ALA A 92 -11.79 -5.65 -16.01
N SER A 93 -12.10 -4.35 -15.93
CA SER A 93 -13.14 -3.83 -15.03
C SER A 93 -14.52 -4.41 -15.36
N SER A 94 -14.89 -4.54 -16.64
CA SER A 94 -16.20 -5.08 -17.05
C SER A 94 -16.45 -6.53 -16.60
N ILE A 95 -15.39 -7.30 -16.37
CA ILE A 95 -15.48 -8.66 -15.80
C ILE A 95 -15.31 -8.69 -14.28
N GLY A 96 -15.30 -7.50 -13.61
CA GLY A 96 -15.23 -7.40 -12.15
C GLY A 96 -13.83 -7.53 -11.57
N THR A 97 -12.77 -7.38 -12.37
CA THR A 97 -11.40 -7.39 -11.87
C THR A 97 -11.16 -6.19 -10.95
N SER A 98 -10.60 -6.45 -9.77
CA SER A 98 -10.12 -5.46 -8.82
C SER A 98 -8.61 -5.59 -8.63
N GLY A 99 -7.97 -4.62 -7.96
CA GLY A 99 -6.53 -4.66 -7.72
C GLY A 99 -5.66 -4.73 -8.98
N LEU A 100 -6.20 -4.34 -10.15
CA LEU A 100 -5.44 -4.35 -11.41
C LEU A 100 -4.24 -3.43 -11.31
N ASN A 101 -3.05 -4.00 -11.39
CA ASN A 101 -1.79 -3.28 -11.26
C ASN A 101 -0.63 -4.06 -11.90
N ALA A 102 0.56 -3.47 -11.86
CA ALA A 102 1.80 -4.15 -12.19
C ALA A 102 2.95 -3.62 -11.32
N ALA A 103 4.05 -4.33 -11.28
CA ALA A 103 5.24 -3.91 -10.54
C ALA A 103 6.50 -4.44 -11.22
N THR A 104 7.50 -3.59 -11.33
CA THR A 104 8.84 -3.95 -11.77
C THR A 104 9.80 -3.94 -10.59
N GLY A 105 10.46 -5.07 -10.37
CA GLY A 105 11.53 -5.22 -9.40
C GLY A 105 12.90 -5.26 -10.04
N TYR A 106 13.89 -5.67 -9.26
CA TYR A 106 15.24 -5.89 -9.78
C TYR A 106 15.27 -7.06 -10.74
N ASP A 107 14.64 -8.17 -10.41
CA ASP A 107 14.73 -9.45 -11.09
C ASP A 107 13.43 -9.93 -11.72
N PHE A 108 12.37 -9.16 -11.65
CA PHE A 108 11.04 -9.52 -12.13
C PHE A 108 10.23 -8.33 -12.63
N THR A 109 9.23 -8.64 -13.46
CA THR A 109 8.07 -7.79 -13.71
C THR A 109 6.82 -8.65 -13.50
N VAL A 110 5.86 -8.15 -12.71
CA VAL A 110 4.62 -8.86 -12.37
C VAL A 110 3.42 -8.01 -12.76
N TYR A 111 2.43 -8.66 -13.36
CA TYR A 111 1.12 -8.09 -13.70
C TYR A 111 0.07 -8.81 -12.87
N MET A 112 -0.81 -8.06 -12.19
CA MET A 112 -1.69 -8.62 -11.19
C MET A 112 -3.14 -8.16 -11.36
N GLY A 113 -4.07 -9.01 -10.91
CA GLY A 113 -5.49 -8.70 -10.81
C GLY A 113 -6.23 -9.72 -9.95
N GLU A 114 -7.19 -9.24 -9.20
CA GLU A 114 -8.14 -10.05 -8.47
C GLU A 114 -9.40 -10.20 -9.31
N VAL A 115 -9.76 -11.43 -9.60
CA VAL A 115 -10.78 -11.77 -10.59
C VAL A 115 -11.84 -12.65 -9.97
N PRO A 116 -13.15 -12.39 -10.21
CA PRO A 116 -14.20 -13.34 -9.87
C PRO A 116 -13.90 -14.73 -10.46
N SER A 117 -14.02 -15.79 -9.67
CA SER A 117 -13.61 -17.14 -10.10
C SER A 117 -14.33 -17.61 -11.38
N ASN A 118 -15.59 -17.20 -11.57
CA ASN A 118 -16.38 -17.49 -12.77
C ASN A 118 -15.94 -16.72 -14.03
N GLU A 119 -15.17 -15.64 -13.88
CA GLU A 119 -14.64 -14.81 -14.98
C GLU A 119 -13.19 -15.14 -15.33
N LEU A 120 -12.57 -16.10 -14.63
CA LEU A 120 -11.15 -16.43 -14.80
C LEU A 120 -10.78 -16.70 -16.27
N GLY A 121 -11.64 -17.44 -17.01
CA GLY A 121 -11.36 -17.74 -18.41
C GLY A 121 -11.29 -16.49 -19.30
N LYS A 122 -12.19 -15.52 -19.08
CA LYS A 122 -12.17 -14.25 -19.81
C LYS A 122 -10.94 -13.41 -19.45
N TYR A 123 -10.57 -13.38 -18.17
CA TYR A 123 -9.38 -12.68 -17.72
C TYR A 123 -8.11 -13.28 -18.34
N LEU A 124 -7.95 -14.59 -18.30
CA LEU A 124 -6.80 -15.26 -18.90
C LEU A 124 -6.71 -15.02 -20.42
N ALA A 125 -7.85 -14.99 -21.12
CA ALA A 125 -7.88 -14.65 -22.55
C ALA A 125 -7.45 -13.18 -22.81
N LEU A 126 -7.89 -12.25 -21.97
CA LEU A 126 -7.50 -10.85 -22.03
C LEU A 126 -6.02 -10.66 -21.70
N ASP A 127 -5.54 -11.34 -20.67
CA ASP A 127 -4.15 -11.27 -20.25
C ASP A 127 -3.20 -11.89 -21.28
N ALA A 128 -3.55 -13.06 -21.83
CA ALA A 128 -2.78 -13.72 -22.91
C ALA A 128 -2.69 -12.85 -24.17
N GLU A 129 -3.76 -12.12 -24.52
CA GLU A 129 -3.71 -11.15 -25.64
C GLU A 129 -2.65 -10.08 -25.41
N ARG A 130 -2.57 -9.52 -24.23
CA ARG A 130 -1.57 -8.51 -23.83
C ARG A 130 -0.13 -8.97 -24.08
N PHE A 131 0.18 -10.26 -23.80
CA PHE A 131 1.51 -10.83 -23.97
C PHE A 131 1.79 -11.30 -25.40
N SER A 132 0.79 -11.35 -26.29
CA SER A 132 0.96 -11.86 -27.65
C SER A 132 1.80 -10.94 -28.52
N SER A 133 1.51 -9.65 -28.52
CA SER A 133 2.18 -8.64 -29.37
C SER A 133 1.89 -7.22 -28.85
N PRO A 134 2.58 -6.76 -27.81
CA PRO A 134 2.36 -5.42 -27.27
C PRO A 134 2.71 -4.33 -28.28
N VAL A 135 1.93 -3.27 -28.29
CA VAL A 135 2.12 -2.07 -29.11
C VAL A 135 2.48 -0.90 -28.22
N LEU A 136 3.56 -0.19 -28.54
CA LEU A 136 4.02 0.98 -27.79
C LEU A 136 3.19 2.23 -28.19
N ARG A 137 1.88 2.15 -27.99
CA ARG A 137 0.87 3.17 -28.28
C ARG A 137 0.88 4.25 -27.20
N LEU A 138 0.68 5.52 -27.57
CA LEU A 138 0.73 6.65 -26.64
C LEU A 138 2.08 6.74 -25.89
N PHE A 139 3.14 6.26 -26.49
CA PHE A 139 4.49 6.21 -25.91
C PHE A 139 4.95 7.57 -25.39
N HIS A 140 4.72 8.61 -26.16
CA HIS A 140 5.10 9.96 -25.82
C HIS A 140 4.41 10.48 -24.57
N THR A 141 3.11 10.25 -24.43
CA THR A 141 2.32 10.65 -23.26
C THR A 141 2.73 9.86 -22.02
N GLU A 142 2.96 8.55 -22.16
CA GLU A 142 3.37 7.71 -21.05
C GLU A 142 4.77 8.04 -20.53
N LEU A 143 5.67 8.50 -21.44
CA LEU A 143 6.98 8.98 -21.04
C LEU A 143 6.90 10.15 -20.04
N GLU A 144 5.96 11.05 -20.27
CA GLU A 144 5.71 12.18 -19.37
C GLU A 144 5.22 11.71 -17.99
N THR A 145 4.42 10.64 -17.97
CA THR A 145 3.95 10.01 -16.74
C THR A 145 5.11 9.41 -15.94
N VAL A 146 6.03 8.70 -16.61
CA VAL A 146 7.24 8.14 -15.97
C VAL A 146 8.16 9.25 -15.43
N TYR A 147 8.24 10.40 -16.13
CA TYR A 147 8.97 11.56 -15.59
C TYR A 147 8.33 12.10 -14.29
N GLU A 148 7.00 12.16 -14.23
CA GLU A 148 6.32 12.57 -12.99
C GLU A 148 6.58 11.57 -11.86
N GLU A 149 6.60 10.29 -12.15
CA GLU A 149 6.92 9.27 -11.16
C GLU A 149 8.37 9.39 -10.66
N PHE A 150 9.32 9.59 -11.56
CA PHE A 150 10.71 9.88 -11.20
C PHE A 150 10.78 11.11 -10.29
N ASN A 151 10.17 12.21 -10.68
CA ASN A 151 10.18 13.45 -9.89
C ASN A 151 9.55 13.25 -8.50
N ARG A 152 8.48 12.46 -8.41
CA ARG A 152 7.85 12.08 -7.14
C ARG A 152 8.79 11.27 -6.23
N SER A 153 9.62 10.39 -6.81
CA SER A 153 10.60 9.61 -6.04
C SER A 153 11.64 10.51 -5.37
N GLN A 154 11.96 11.65 -6.01
CA GLN A 154 12.93 12.63 -5.49
C GLN A 154 12.41 13.43 -4.27
N ASP A 155 11.11 13.37 -3.96
CA ASP A 155 10.52 13.95 -2.75
C ASP A 155 10.61 13.04 -1.52
N LYS A 156 11.24 11.86 -1.64
CA LYS A 156 11.38 10.86 -0.58
C LYS A 156 12.84 10.62 -0.24
N ASP A 157 13.33 11.24 0.82
CA ASP A 157 14.73 11.09 1.25
C ASP A 157 15.09 9.63 1.58
N ALA A 158 14.15 8.85 2.09
CA ALA A 158 14.34 7.43 2.34
C ALA A 158 14.63 6.63 1.05
N MET A 159 14.03 7.02 -0.10
CA MET A 159 14.32 6.42 -1.39
C MET A 159 15.70 6.80 -1.89
N ILE A 160 16.05 8.08 -1.78
CA ILE A 160 17.38 8.58 -2.18
C ILE A 160 18.48 7.89 -1.38
N SER A 161 18.32 7.79 -0.05
CA SER A 161 19.30 7.10 0.80
C SER A 161 19.42 5.60 0.47
N TYR A 162 18.30 4.96 0.11
CA TYR A 162 18.29 3.57 -0.34
C TYR A 162 19.05 3.40 -1.66
N GLU A 163 18.81 4.25 -2.65
CA GLU A 163 19.51 4.19 -3.95
C GLU A 163 21.02 4.42 -3.81
N VAL A 164 21.43 5.36 -2.95
CA VAL A 164 22.85 5.63 -2.67
C VAL A 164 23.50 4.41 -2.00
N LEU A 165 22.85 3.80 -1.01
CA LEU A 165 23.32 2.57 -0.39
C LEU A 165 23.43 1.44 -1.40
N ASN A 166 22.36 1.23 -2.17
CA ASN A 166 22.29 0.13 -3.14
C ASN A 166 23.39 0.20 -4.20
N ARG A 167 23.67 1.39 -4.73
CA ARG A 167 24.76 1.64 -5.65
C ARG A 167 26.14 1.39 -5.02
N ALA A 168 26.29 1.72 -3.74
CA ALA A 168 27.57 1.55 -3.05
C ALA A 168 27.85 0.09 -2.65
N ILE A 169 26.80 -0.70 -2.33
CA ILE A 169 26.91 -2.09 -1.93
C ILE A 169 27.00 -3.05 -3.12
N LEU A 170 26.46 -2.64 -4.28
CA LEU A 170 26.46 -3.36 -5.55
C LEU A 170 27.01 -2.47 -6.68
N PRO A 171 28.28 -2.05 -6.61
CA PRO A 171 28.85 -1.04 -7.53
C PRO A 171 28.97 -1.51 -8.97
N THR A 172 29.15 -2.80 -9.23
CA THR A 172 29.29 -3.36 -10.59
C THR A 172 28.08 -4.19 -11.02
N HIS A 173 27.35 -4.74 -10.06
CA HIS A 173 26.17 -5.54 -10.31
C HIS A 173 24.97 -4.66 -10.74
N PRO A 174 24.19 -5.06 -11.77
CA PRO A 174 23.03 -4.30 -12.23
C PRO A 174 22.01 -3.99 -11.14
N GLY A 175 21.86 -4.86 -10.13
CA GLY A 175 21.00 -4.66 -8.97
C GLY A 175 21.36 -3.45 -8.09
N GLY A 176 22.50 -2.77 -8.34
CA GLY A 176 22.85 -1.49 -7.72
C GLY A 176 22.27 -0.26 -8.43
N ARG A 177 21.58 -0.43 -9.57
CA ARG A 177 20.95 0.66 -10.33
C ARG A 177 19.55 0.96 -9.82
N SER A 178 19.05 2.18 -10.11
CA SER A 178 17.65 2.53 -9.85
C SER A 178 16.72 1.77 -10.81
N ILE A 179 15.61 1.24 -10.29
CA ILE A 179 14.60 0.54 -11.10
C ILE A 179 13.93 1.50 -12.09
N ILE A 180 13.64 2.72 -11.66
CA ILE A 180 13.02 3.73 -12.52
C ILE A 180 13.97 4.27 -13.60
N GLY A 181 15.27 3.99 -13.46
CA GLY A 181 16.32 4.40 -14.41
C GLY A 181 16.98 5.72 -14.07
N LEU A 182 17.97 6.09 -14.91
CA LEU A 182 18.70 7.35 -14.79
C LEU A 182 18.01 8.46 -15.60
N PRO A 183 18.02 9.71 -15.12
CA PRO A 183 17.37 10.84 -15.80
C PRO A 183 17.82 11.01 -17.27
N GLU A 184 19.10 10.85 -17.54
CA GLU A 184 19.68 10.96 -18.89
C GLU A 184 19.19 9.85 -19.84
N HIS A 185 18.92 8.65 -19.35
CA HIS A 185 18.36 7.56 -20.15
C HIS A 185 16.86 7.77 -20.38
N LEU A 186 16.13 8.18 -19.34
CA LEU A 186 14.70 8.51 -19.46
C LEU A 186 14.46 9.64 -20.48
N LYS A 187 15.35 10.64 -20.55
CA LYS A 187 15.26 11.72 -21.54
C LYS A 187 15.49 11.28 -23.00
N ASN A 188 16.07 10.11 -23.21
CA ASN A 188 16.41 9.59 -24.55
C ASN A 188 15.95 8.13 -24.72
N PRO A 189 14.66 7.83 -24.57
CA PRO A 189 14.15 6.47 -24.65
C PRO A 189 14.26 5.92 -26.08
N SER A 190 14.34 4.61 -26.21
CA SER A 190 14.35 3.90 -27.49
C SER A 190 13.21 2.89 -27.53
N MET A 191 12.25 3.09 -28.41
CA MET A 191 11.18 2.12 -28.65
C MET A 191 11.73 0.79 -29.17
N LYS A 192 12.84 0.81 -29.92
CA LYS A 192 13.49 -0.40 -30.45
C LYS A 192 14.17 -1.21 -29.34
N ASP A 193 14.83 -0.54 -28.38
CA ASP A 193 15.43 -1.22 -27.23
C ASP A 193 14.34 -1.90 -26.38
N ILE A 194 13.22 -1.22 -26.16
CA ILE A 194 12.06 -1.77 -25.43
C ILE A 194 11.52 -3.03 -26.13
N MET A 195 11.29 -2.97 -27.43
CA MET A 195 10.82 -4.14 -28.18
C MET A 195 11.84 -5.28 -28.24
N THR A 196 13.14 -4.95 -28.18
CA THR A 196 14.21 -5.95 -28.07
C THR A 196 14.19 -6.63 -26.72
N PHE A 197 13.98 -5.86 -25.64
CA PHE A 197 13.80 -6.39 -24.28
C PHE A 197 12.61 -7.34 -24.20
N PHE A 198 11.44 -6.92 -24.74
CA PHE A 198 10.26 -7.78 -24.81
C PHE A 198 10.58 -9.13 -25.49
N LYS A 199 11.13 -9.08 -26.70
CA LYS A 199 11.44 -10.32 -27.48
C LYS A 199 12.46 -11.21 -26.78
N SER A 200 13.34 -10.67 -25.96
CA SER A 200 14.40 -11.41 -25.28
C SER A 200 13.91 -12.07 -23.97
N TYR A 201 13.02 -11.42 -23.24
CA TYR A 201 12.67 -11.83 -21.88
C TYR A 201 11.23 -12.30 -21.70
N TYR A 202 10.27 -11.82 -22.52
CA TYR A 202 8.86 -12.16 -22.41
C TYR A 202 8.54 -13.40 -23.27
N VAL A 203 9.27 -14.47 -23.00
CA VAL A 203 9.10 -15.77 -23.65
C VAL A 203 8.51 -16.76 -22.65
N PRO A 204 7.58 -17.68 -23.06
CA PRO A 204 6.86 -18.58 -22.13
C PRO A 204 7.76 -19.33 -21.15
N GLY A 205 8.95 -19.80 -21.56
CA GLY A 205 9.91 -20.48 -20.68
C GLY A 205 10.53 -19.57 -19.58
N ASN A 206 10.37 -18.26 -19.69
CA ASN A 206 10.82 -17.27 -18.71
C ASN A 206 9.65 -16.61 -17.95
N MET A 207 8.43 -17.14 -18.08
CA MET A 207 7.20 -16.62 -17.49
C MET A 207 6.50 -17.67 -16.64
N ALA A 208 5.68 -17.23 -15.70
CA ALA A 208 4.80 -18.07 -14.91
C ALA A 208 3.45 -17.40 -14.67
N LEU A 209 2.44 -18.21 -14.39
CA LEU A 209 1.16 -17.79 -13.86
C LEU A 209 1.01 -18.34 -12.44
N ALA A 210 0.80 -17.47 -11.46
CA ALA A 210 0.36 -17.85 -10.13
C ALA A 210 -1.13 -17.53 -10.00
N ILE A 211 -1.96 -18.55 -9.88
CA ILE A 211 -3.41 -18.47 -9.77
C ILE A 211 -3.80 -19.06 -8.43
N VAL A 212 -4.37 -18.26 -7.56
CA VAL A 212 -4.75 -18.65 -6.19
C VAL A 212 -6.19 -18.26 -5.93
N GLY A 213 -6.98 -19.17 -5.40
CA GLY A 213 -8.39 -18.93 -5.08
C GLY A 213 -9.25 -20.18 -5.15
N ASP A 214 -10.56 -19.99 -5.33
CA ASP A 214 -11.54 -21.07 -5.52
C ASP A 214 -11.41 -21.62 -6.95
N LEU A 215 -10.63 -22.67 -7.10
CA LEU A 215 -10.20 -23.22 -8.39
C LEU A 215 -10.50 -24.72 -8.52
N ASP A 216 -10.92 -25.12 -9.72
CA ASP A 216 -10.85 -26.48 -10.21
C ASP A 216 -9.53 -26.61 -11.02
N PHE A 217 -8.60 -27.43 -10.55
CA PHE A 217 -7.26 -27.53 -11.15
C PHE A 217 -7.29 -27.95 -12.61
N GLU A 218 -8.05 -28.98 -12.96
CA GLU A 218 -8.09 -29.51 -14.33
C GLU A 218 -8.68 -28.48 -15.30
N LYS A 219 -9.78 -27.83 -14.89
CA LYS A 219 -10.39 -26.77 -15.69
C LYS A 219 -9.49 -25.56 -15.82
N THR A 220 -8.85 -25.16 -14.73
CA THR A 220 -7.92 -24.02 -14.73
C THR A 220 -6.71 -24.30 -15.62
N TYR A 221 -6.14 -25.50 -15.54
CA TYR A 221 -5.06 -25.93 -16.42
C TYR A 221 -5.48 -25.86 -17.90
N GLN A 222 -6.67 -26.38 -18.23
CA GLN A 222 -7.17 -26.32 -19.59
C GLN A 222 -7.40 -24.88 -20.06
N LEU A 223 -7.97 -24.00 -19.21
CA LEU A 223 -8.13 -22.57 -19.52
C LEU A 223 -6.79 -21.89 -19.81
N VAL A 224 -5.75 -22.18 -19.03
CA VAL A 224 -4.41 -21.68 -19.29
C VAL A 224 -3.85 -22.20 -20.61
N ALA A 225 -3.98 -23.49 -20.88
CA ALA A 225 -3.52 -24.09 -22.12
C ALA A 225 -4.23 -23.48 -23.35
N ASP A 226 -5.54 -23.27 -23.27
CA ASP A 226 -6.34 -22.70 -24.36
C ASP A 226 -6.04 -21.22 -24.60
N THR A 227 -5.68 -20.47 -23.55
CA THR A 227 -5.44 -19.03 -23.64
C THR A 227 -3.98 -18.68 -23.90
N PHE A 228 -3.03 -19.19 -23.10
CA PHE A 228 -1.60 -18.88 -23.22
C PHE A 228 -0.83 -19.84 -24.14
N GLY A 229 -1.39 -21.01 -24.46
CA GLY A 229 -0.72 -22.05 -25.28
C GLY A 229 -0.37 -21.60 -26.71
N HIS A 230 -0.95 -20.50 -27.19
CA HIS A 230 -0.60 -19.92 -28.51
C HIS A 230 0.66 -19.06 -28.48
N LEU A 231 1.18 -18.69 -27.31
CA LEU A 231 2.40 -17.91 -27.19
C LEU A 231 3.58 -18.74 -27.70
N LYS A 232 4.36 -18.14 -28.59
CA LYS A 232 5.48 -18.85 -29.23
C LYS A 232 6.63 -19.02 -28.24
N PRO A 233 7.19 -20.23 -28.08
CA PRO A 233 8.40 -20.43 -27.30
C PRO A 233 9.55 -19.66 -27.93
N GLY A 234 10.49 -19.21 -27.09
CA GLY A 234 11.70 -18.53 -27.48
C GLY A 234 12.91 -19.08 -26.72
N PRO A 235 14.15 -18.75 -27.13
CA PRO A 235 15.32 -19.11 -26.36
C PRO A 235 15.27 -18.46 -24.98
N LEU A 236 15.68 -19.21 -23.96
CA LEU A 236 15.82 -18.64 -22.60
C LEU A 236 16.91 -17.57 -22.61
N PRO A 237 16.69 -16.46 -21.92
CA PRO A 237 17.68 -15.40 -21.86
C PRO A 237 18.95 -15.87 -21.15
N VAL A 238 20.11 -15.61 -21.78
CA VAL A 238 21.42 -15.87 -21.19
C VAL A 238 21.87 -14.62 -20.47
N ARG A 239 22.01 -14.72 -19.15
CA ARG A 239 22.45 -13.62 -18.28
C ARG A 239 23.94 -13.73 -17.98
N LYS A 240 24.65 -12.64 -18.09
CA LYS A 240 26.05 -12.50 -17.67
C LYS A 240 26.07 -11.43 -16.58
N THR A 241 26.07 -11.86 -15.34
CA THR A 241 26.10 -10.93 -14.20
C THR A 241 27.54 -10.79 -13.70
N PRO A 242 28.05 -9.56 -13.55
CA PRO A 242 29.38 -9.36 -12.96
C PRO A 242 29.41 -9.84 -11.52
N GLU A 243 30.46 -10.53 -11.15
CA GLU A 243 30.70 -10.90 -9.75
C GLU A 243 31.20 -9.67 -8.97
N GLU A 244 30.56 -9.43 -7.82
CA GLU A 244 30.98 -8.38 -6.91
C GLU A 244 32.13 -8.85 -6.03
N LYS A 245 33.22 -8.10 -6.01
CA LYS A 245 34.30 -8.34 -5.05
C LYS A 245 33.82 -8.11 -3.62
N PRO A 246 34.31 -8.89 -2.64
CA PRO A 246 34.03 -8.60 -1.23
C PRO A 246 34.34 -7.14 -0.87
N LEU A 247 33.57 -6.55 0.03
CA LEU A 247 33.90 -5.23 0.56
C LEU A 247 35.25 -5.31 1.29
N ALA A 248 36.19 -4.43 0.94
CA ALA A 248 37.52 -4.39 1.53
C ALA A 248 37.57 -3.56 2.82
N GLU A 249 36.62 -2.63 2.97
CA GLU A 249 36.52 -1.69 4.07
C GLU A 249 35.08 -1.21 4.27
N ASP A 250 34.79 -0.64 5.42
CA ASP A 250 33.52 0.02 5.71
C ASP A 250 33.38 1.28 4.86
N ARG A 251 32.18 1.50 4.29
CA ARG A 251 31.87 2.70 3.50
C ARG A 251 30.77 3.50 4.19
N ILE A 252 31.09 4.75 4.55
CA ILE A 252 30.12 5.68 5.14
C ILE A 252 29.86 6.82 4.16
N LEU A 253 28.62 6.99 3.78
CA LEU A 253 28.15 7.99 2.82
C LEU A 253 27.16 8.92 3.52
N THR A 254 27.03 10.13 2.99
CA THR A 254 26.09 11.13 3.52
C THR A 254 25.21 11.66 2.40
N VAL A 255 23.91 11.74 2.66
CA VAL A 255 22.93 12.43 1.84
C VAL A 255 22.21 13.48 2.68
N LYS A 256 21.75 14.56 2.04
CA LYS A 256 20.94 15.60 2.70
C LYS A 256 19.60 15.73 2.02
N GLY A 257 18.59 16.06 2.82
CA GLY A 257 17.24 16.33 2.33
C GLY A 257 16.34 16.90 3.44
N PRO A 258 15.13 17.33 3.11
CA PRO A 258 14.26 18.06 4.06
C PRO A 258 13.63 17.18 5.15
N GLU A 259 13.50 15.86 4.93
CA GLU A 259 12.85 14.98 5.90
C GLU A 259 13.72 14.71 7.14
N ALA A 260 13.19 13.96 8.12
CA ALA A 260 13.86 13.59 9.35
C ALA A 260 15.14 12.76 9.11
N GLU A 261 16.11 12.88 10.02
CA GLU A 261 17.37 12.17 9.96
C GLU A 261 17.20 10.67 10.19
N HIS A 262 17.98 9.87 9.46
CA HIS A 262 18.07 8.43 9.67
C HIS A 262 19.42 7.87 9.22
N VAL A 263 19.79 6.71 9.76
CA VAL A 263 20.92 5.92 9.30
C VAL A 263 20.43 4.62 8.67
N ARG A 264 21.05 4.22 7.56
CA ARG A 264 20.80 2.92 6.90
C ARG A 264 22.13 2.19 6.74
N ILE A 265 22.16 0.92 7.12
CA ILE A 265 23.33 0.04 7.02
C ILE A 265 22.98 -1.15 6.16
N GLY A 266 23.85 -1.55 5.26
CA GLY A 266 23.67 -2.71 4.39
C GLY A 266 24.85 -3.68 4.45
N TYR A 267 24.51 -4.98 4.47
CA TYR A 267 25.45 -6.10 4.32
C TYR A 267 25.07 -6.89 3.07
N ARG A 268 26.06 -7.42 2.35
CA ARG A 268 25.87 -8.20 1.15
C ARG A 268 26.34 -9.63 1.34
N ILE A 269 25.50 -10.58 0.96
CA ILE A 269 25.69 -12.01 1.12
C ILE A 269 25.48 -12.68 -0.24
N PRO A 270 26.41 -13.55 -0.72
CA PRO A 270 26.16 -14.38 -1.90
C PRO A 270 24.94 -15.28 -1.69
N ARG A 271 24.08 -15.40 -2.71
CA ARG A 271 22.91 -16.26 -2.60
C ARG A 271 23.28 -17.72 -2.70
N THR A 272 22.91 -18.47 -1.71
CA THR A 272 22.83 -19.94 -1.69
C THR A 272 21.60 -20.35 -0.89
N PRO A 273 21.03 -21.56 -1.08
CA PRO A 273 19.86 -21.99 -0.30
C PRO A 273 20.11 -21.91 1.22
N ARG A 274 21.30 -22.30 1.68
CA ARG A 274 21.68 -22.18 3.10
C ARG A 274 21.73 -20.72 3.57
N ASN A 275 22.29 -19.83 2.77
CA ASN A 275 22.39 -18.41 3.13
C ASN A 275 21.00 -17.72 3.14
N VAL A 276 20.06 -18.14 2.30
CA VAL A 276 18.67 -17.66 2.33
C VAL A 276 18.04 -18.02 3.68
N ALA A 277 18.11 -19.27 4.11
CA ALA A 277 17.55 -19.72 5.40
C ALA A 277 18.26 -19.05 6.61
N LEU A 278 19.60 -18.90 6.56
CA LEU A 278 20.34 -18.21 7.62
C LEU A 278 20.02 -16.70 7.67
N LEU A 279 19.86 -16.04 6.51
CA LEU A 279 19.45 -14.64 6.48
C LEU A 279 18.05 -14.46 7.06
N GLN A 280 17.12 -15.37 6.77
CA GLN A 280 15.79 -15.36 7.35
C GLN A 280 15.84 -15.55 8.86
N LEU A 281 16.64 -16.50 9.36
CA LEU A 281 16.86 -16.68 10.80
C LEU A 281 17.44 -15.41 11.45
N VAL A 282 18.55 -14.89 10.91
CA VAL A 282 19.24 -13.70 11.45
C VAL A 282 18.32 -12.48 11.44
N SER A 283 17.57 -12.26 10.35
CA SER A 283 16.65 -11.12 10.26
C SER A 283 15.53 -11.21 11.31
N ARG A 284 14.99 -12.40 11.57
CA ARG A 284 13.96 -12.61 12.59
C ARG A 284 14.52 -12.57 14.02
N LEU A 285 15.72 -13.06 14.25
CA LEU A 285 16.40 -12.88 15.54
C LEU A 285 16.61 -11.40 15.86
N LEU A 286 16.86 -10.58 14.84
CA LEU A 286 16.98 -9.13 14.99
C LEU A 286 15.62 -8.44 15.13
N LYS A 287 14.64 -8.80 14.29
CA LYS A 287 13.31 -8.17 14.28
C LYS A 287 12.23 -9.18 13.89
N ASP A 288 11.35 -9.50 14.82
CA ASP A 288 10.20 -10.37 14.58
C ASP A 288 9.03 -10.04 15.50
N SER A 289 8.02 -9.37 14.97
CA SER A 289 6.71 -9.12 15.63
C SER A 289 6.81 -8.55 17.07
N GLY A 290 7.80 -7.70 17.31
CA GLY A 290 8.03 -7.09 18.61
C GLY A 290 8.96 -7.88 19.57
N TYR A 291 9.59 -8.97 19.09
CA TYR A 291 10.37 -9.90 19.95
C TYR A 291 11.85 -10.03 19.56
N GLY A 292 12.26 -9.42 18.45
CA GLY A 292 13.65 -9.41 18.02
C GLY A 292 14.56 -8.58 18.92
N LEU A 293 15.87 -8.74 18.76
CA LEU A 293 16.87 -8.04 19.58
C LEU A 293 16.81 -6.52 19.40
N LEU A 294 16.52 -6.04 18.18
CA LEU A 294 16.35 -4.60 17.93
C LEU A 294 15.13 -4.03 18.68
N GLU A 295 14.03 -4.78 18.69
CA GLU A 295 12.83 -4.36 19.41
C GLU A 295 13.03 -4.34 20.91
N GLN A 296 13.66 -5.37 21.48
CA GLN A 296 13.89 -5.47 22.91
C GLN A 296 14.98 -4.50 23.38
N ASN A 297 16.15 -4.55 22.76
CA ASN A 297 17.34 -3.86 23.24
C ASN A 297 17.41 -2.37 22.84
N LEU A 298 16.68 -1.98 21.78
CA LEU A 298 16.77 -0.60 21.29
C LEU A 298 15.42 0.13 21.37
N LEU A 299 14.32 -0.49 20.93
CA LEU A 299 13.01 0.20 20.91
C LEU A 299 12.36 0.22 22.30
N ARG A 300 12.23 -0.94 22.97
CA ARG A 300 11.60 -0.98 24.31
C ARG A 300 12.48 -0.37 25.39
N SER A 301 13.79 -0.54 25.27
CA SER A 301 14.74 0.19 26.12
C SER A 301 14.86 1.67 25.75
N GLN A 302 14.13 2.09 24.71
CA GLN A 302 14.05 3.50 24.26
C GLN A 302 15.41 4.14 23.95
N LYS A 303 16.36 3.34 23.45
CA LYS A 303 17.70 3.82 23.06
C LYS A 303 17.73 4.51 21.70
N VAL A 304 16.76 4.20 20.85
CA VAL A 304 16.53 4.87 19.55
C VAL A 304 15.04 5.15 19.37
N LEU A 305 14.68 6.02 18.44
CA LEU A 305 13.28 6.30 18.12
C LEU A 305 12.67 5.18 17.27
N SER A 306 13.45 4.70 16.28
CA SER A 306 13.06 3.56 15.45
C SER A 306 14.28 2.71 15.11
N ALA A 307 14.07 1.39 14.98
CA ALA A 307 15.03 0.42 14.47
C ALA A 307 14.30 -0.58 13.56
N GLY A 308 14.87 -0.85 12.39
CA GLY A 308 14.34 -1.76 11.40
C GLY A 308 15.39 -2.75 10.91
N CYS A 309 14.92 -3.93 10.47
CA CYS A 309 15.73 -4.94 9.82
C CYS A 309 14.94 -5.50 8.62
N TYR A 310 15.51 -5.40 7.43
CA TYR A 310 14.86 -5.75 6.18
C TYR A 310 15.77 -6.64 5.34
N PRO A 311 15.50 -7.95 5.22
CA PRO A 311 16.17 -8.80 4.26
C PRO A 311 15.66 -8.47 2.85
N ARG A 312 16.56 -8.43 1.87
CA ARG A 312 16.24 -8.37 0.45
C ARG A 312 16.84 -9.58 -0.25
N THR A 313 16.01 -10.32 -0.93
CA THR A 313 16.41 -11.43 -1.78
C THR A 313 16.63 -10.96 -3.22
N GLY A 314 17.62 -11.50 -3.89
CA GLY A 314 17.89 -11.29 -5.31
C GLY A 314 18.52 -12.55 -5.88
N ARG A 315 18.63 -12.66 -7.19
CA ARG A 315 19.13 -13.88 -7.87
C ARG A 315 20.54 -14.29 -7.47
N GLU A 316 21.45 -13.33 -7.35
CA GLU A 316 22.86 -13.58 -7.08
C GLU A 316 23.29 -13.18 -5.67
N TYR A 317 22.66 -12.15 -5.12
CA TYR A 317 22.99 -11.59 -3.82
C TYR A 317 21.76 -11.36 -2.96
N LEU A 318 21.98 -11.59 -1.66
CA LEU A 318 21.06 -11.23 -0.59
C LEU A 318 21.61 -9.97 0.08
N LEU A 319 20.74 -9.09 0.55
CA LEU A 319 21.12 -7.96 1.40
C LEU A 319 20.41 -8.03 2.73
N LEU A 320 21.12 -7.71 3.82
CA LEU A 320 20.49 -7.34 5.09
C LEU A 320 20.61 -5.84 5.26
N LEU A 321 19.47 -5.16 5.42
CA LEU A 321 19.40 -3.73 5.63
C LEU A 321 18.93 -3.44 7.05
N LEU A 322 19.66 -2.58 7.76
CA LEU A 322 19.28 -2.07 9.07
C LEU A 322 18.99 -0.57 8.94
N ASP A 323 17.86 -0.13 9.47
CA ASP A 323 17.48 1.28 9.52
C ASP A 323 17.37 1.73 10.97
N GLY A 324 17.78 2.98 11.24
CA GLY A 324 17.63 3.58 12.56
C GLY A 324 17.28 5.07 12.50
N ILE A 325 16.36 5.49 13.35
CA ILE A 325 15.99 6.91 13.53
C ILE A 325 16.45 7.35 14.92
N PRO A 326 17.21 8.45 15.01
CA PRO A 326 17.76 8.94 16.27
C PRO A 326 16.68 9.55 17.17
N ARG A 327 16.90 9.49 18.45
CA ARG A 327 16.21 10.32 19.44
C ARG A 327 16.68 11.77 19.35
N ALA A 328 15.98 12.67 20.01
CA ALA A 328 16.40 14.07 20.07
C ALA A 328 17.81 14.19 20.67
N GLY A 329 18.70 14.85 19.92
CA GLY A 329 20.09 15.07 20.31
C GLY A 329 21.04 13.88 20.16
N GLN A 330 20.57 12.76 19.63
CA GLN A 330 21.37 11.56 19.36
C GLN A 330 22.00 11.65 17.97
N SER A 331 23.27 11.29 17.85
CA SER A 331 23.97 11.26 16.56
C SER A 331 23.62 10.00 15.77
N LEU A 332 23.74 10.06 14.43
CA LEU A 332 23.55 8.90 13.55
C LEU A 332 24.63 7.84 13.76
N ASP A 333 25.84 8.24 14.18
CA ASP A 333 26.92 7.30 14.49
C ASP A 333 26.63 6.50 15.76
N GLU A 334 26.02 7.11 16.78
CA GLU A 334 25.54 6.39 17.98
C GLU A 334 24.44 5.41 17.62
N VAL A 335 23.47 5.80 16.78
CA VAL A 335 22.41 4.88 16.31
C VAL A 335 23.01 3.72 15.51
N SER A 336 23.95 4.01 14.60
CA SER A 336 24.67 2.99 13.84
C SER A 336 25.42 2.00 14.76
N ALA A 337 26.12 2.51 15.77
CA ALA A 337 26.84 1.68 16.71
C ALA A 337 25.90 0.77 17.51
N LEU A 338 24.72 1.27 17.92
CA LEU A 338 23.70 0.48 18.61
C LEU A 338 23.16 -0.64 17.72
N LEU A 339 22.82 -0.35 16.46
CA LEU A 339 22.34 -1.36 15.51
C LEU A 339 23.39 -2.46 15.26
N ARG A 340 24.64 -2.09 15.03
CA ARG A 340 25.72 -3.03 14.80
C ARG A 340 26.06 -3.86 16.05
N ASN A 341 25.87 -3.29 17.24
CA ASN A 341 26.08 -4.04 18.48
C ASN A 341 25.08 -5.21 18.60
N GLU A 342 23.88 -5.12 18.07
CA GLU A 342 22.94 -6.25 18.06
C GLU A 342 23.38 -7.36 17.10
N ILE A 343 24.01 -7.02 15.96
CA ILE A 343 24.71 -8.00 15.11
C ILE A 343 25.85 -8.67 15.87
N GLU A 344 26.64 -7.90 16.63
CA GLU A 344 27.76 -8.42 17.41
C GLU A 344 27.30 -9.38 18.53
N LYS A 345 26.16 -9.12 19.16
CA LYS A 345 25.54 -10.06 20.11
C LYS A 345 25.16 -11.37 19.45
N LEU A 346 24.57 -11.33 18.25
CA LEU A 346 24.28 -12.54 17.48
C LEU A 346 25.58 -13.32 17.16
N ARG A 347 26.63 -12.60 16.74
CA ARG A 347 27.94 -13.19 16.45
C ARG A 347 28.53 -13.93 17.67
N LYS A 348 28.38 -13.36 18.88
CA LYS A 348 28.87 -13.94 20.14
C LYS A 348 27.93 -15.00 20.72
N GLY A 349 26.73 -15.19 20.13
CA GLY A 349 25.72 -16.09 20.70
C GLY A 349 25.09 -15.56 21.99
N GLU A 350 25.14 -14.23 22.25
CA GLU A 350 24.58 -13.54 23.42
C GLU A 350 23.04 -13.36 23.27
N TYR A 351 22.34 -14.47 23.12
CA TYR A 351 20.88 -14.58 23.11
C TYR A 351 20.45 -15.96 23.60
N GLU A 352 19.18 -16.12 23.98
CA GLU A 352 18.71 -17.34 24.61
C GLU A 352 18.59 -18.50 23.61
N ASP A 353 18.86 -19.71 24.05
CA ASP A 353 18.88 -20.91 23.19
C ASP A 353 17.52 -21.24 22.57
N TRP A 354 16.44 -20.94 23.28
CA TRP A 354 15.08 -21.20 22.79
C TRP A 354 14.69 -20.37 21.56
N ARG A 355 15.37 -19.23 21.28
CA ARG A 355 14.95 -18.28 20.21
C ARG A 355 14.96 -18.89 18.82
N ILE A 356 15.95 -19.71 18.49
CA ILE A 356 16.03 -20.35 17.17
C ILE A 356 14.80 -21.23 16.94
N GLY A 357 14.44 -22.06 17.93
CA GLY A 357 13.24 -22.90 17.88
C GLY A 357 11.95 -22.09 17.78
N ALA A 358 11.85 -20.98 18.53
CA ALA A 358 10.70 -20.09 18.46
C ALA A 358 10.58 -19.37 17.11
N VAL A 359 11.70 -18.95 16.51
CA VAL A 359 11.69 -18.40 15.13
C VAL A 359 11.18 -19.43 14.14
N ALA A 360 11.64 -20.70 14.23
CA ALA A 360 11.15 -21.76 13.35
C ALA A 360 9.63 -21.97 13.50
N GLU A 361 9.12 -21.98 14.74
CA GLU A 361 7.68 -22.14 14.99
C GLU A 361 6.87 -20.95 14.50
N ASN A 362 7.32 -19.72 14.75
CA ASN A 362 6.67 -18.51 14.25
C ASN A 362 6.72 -18.40 12.71
N CYS A 363 7.76 -18.99 12.07
CA CYS A 363 7.76 -19.15 10.60
C CYS A 363 6.65 -20.09 10.14
N ARG A 364 6.43 -21.23 10.85
CA ARG A 364 5.32 -22.16 10.51
C ARG A 364 3.95 -21.48 10.66
N VAL A 365 3.76 -20.72 11.75
CA VAL A 365 2.53 -19.95 11.98
C VAL A 365 2.33 -18.93 10.87
N GLY A 366 3.35 -18.14 10.54
CA GLY A 366 3.28 -17.15 9.46
C GLY A 366 2.99 -17.78 8.10
N ASN A 367 3.61 -18.92 7.78
CA ASN A 367 3.32 -19.66 6.54
C ASN A 367 1.86 -20.19 6.51
N ALA A 368 1.31 -20.58 7.67
CA ALA A 368 -0.08 -20.98 7.77
C ALA A 368 -1.03 -19.78 7.58
N GLU A 369 -0.73 -18.63 8.20
CA GLU A 369 -1.47 -17.39 8.00
C GLU A 369 -1.50 -16.96 6.53
N ILE A 370 -0.37 -17.04 5.81
CA ILE A 370 -0.30 -16.72 4.38
C ILE A 370 -1.19 -17.66 3.58
N ARG A 371 -1.13 -18.96 3.84
CA ARG A 371 -1.94 -19.96 3.11
C ARG A 371 -3.42 -19.89 3.39
N GLU A 372 -3.82 -19.46 4.58
CA GLU A 372 -5.21 -19.42 5.04
C GLU A 372 -5.85 -18.02 4.88
N GLY A 373 -5.04 -16.99 4.71
CA GLY A 373 -5.48 -15.60 4.72
C GLY A 373 -5.72 -15.03 3.34
N ASP A 374 -4.73 -14.35 2.80
CA ASP A 374 -4.84 -13.54 1.58
C ASP A 374 -4.30 -14.30 0.35
N ASN A 375 -5.17 -14.54 -0.63
CA ASN A 375 -4.81 -15.18 -1.91
C ASN A 375 -3.69 -14.42 -2.65
N MET A 376 -3.66 -13.10 -2.56
CA MET A 376 -2.64 -12.27 -3.21
C MET A 376 -1.27 -12.49 -2.56
N ASN A 377 -1.20 -12.54 -1.24
CA ASN A 377 0.04 -12.81 -0.52
C ASN A 377 0.60 -14.20 -0.89
N LEU A 378 -0.25 -15.24 -0.96
CA LEU A 378 0.19 -16.56 -1.39
C LEU A 378 0.66 -16.57 -2.85
N ALA A 379 0.00 -15.82 -3.73
CA ALA A 379 0.43 -15.70 -5.12
C ALA A 379 1.80 -15.01 -5.23
N TRP A 380 2.09 -14.01 -4.40
CA TRP A 380 3.39 -13.36 -4.33
C TRP A 380 4.49 -14.29 -3.81
N GLU A 381 4.20 -15.17 -2.85
CA GLU A 381 5.16 -16.20 -2.43
C GLU A 381 5.55 -17.12 -3.59
N PHE A 382 4.58 -17.57 -4.38
CA PHE A 382 4.88 -18.34 -5.58
C PHE A 382 5.67 -17.55 -6.63
N ALA A 383 5.39 -16.25 -6.76
CA ALA A 383 6.14 -15.37 -7.65
C ALA A 383 7.61 -15.26 -7.22
N ASP A 384 7.87 -15.07 -5.93
CA ASP A 384 9.23 -14.98 -5.39
C ASP A 384 10.02 -16.29 -5.61
N LEU A 385 9.39 -17.43 -5.33
CA LEU A 385 9.98 -18.74 -5.59
C LEU A 385 10.32 -18.93 -7.08
N PHE A 386 9.41 -18.58 -7.98
CA PHE A 386 9.66 -18.67 -9.42
C PHE A 386 10.80 -17.76 -9.85
N VAL A 387 10.79 -16.48 -9.46
CA VAL A 387 11.80 -15.48 -9.83
C VAL A 387 13.20 -15.93 -9.39
N ASN A 388 13.29 -16.48 -8.19
CA ASN A 388 14.55 -16.93 -7.59
C ASN A 388 14.96 -18.35 -8.00
N ASN A 389 14.12 -19.05 -8.77
CA ASN A 389 14.32 -20.44 -9.16
C ASN A 389 14.42 -21.40 -7.96
N ASP A 390 13.68 -21.10 -6.90
CA ASP A 390 13.59 -21.93 -5.70
C ASP A 390 12.45 -22.98 -5.87
N PRO A 391 12.60 -24.18 -5.32
CA PRO A 391 11.51 -25.15 -5.26
C PRO A 391 10.33 -24.59 -4.48
N TYR A 392 9.11 -24.87 -4.90
CA TYR A 392 7.91 -24.44 -4.16
C TYR A 392 7.83 -25.05 -2.73
N THR A 393 8.54 -26.16 -2.47
CA THR A 393 8.65 -26.75 -1.13
C THR A 393 9.46 -25.88 -0.17
N THR A 394 10.20 -24.88 -0.65
CA THR A 394 11.00 -23.97 0.19
C THR A 394 10.18 -23.33 1.30
N LEU A 395 8.91 -22.98 1.05
CA LEU A 395 8.01 -22.45 2.09
C LEU A 395 7.82 -23.41 3.27
N LEU A 396 7.81 -24.73 3.00
CA LEU A 396 7.66 -25.76 4.01
C LEU A 396 9.00 -26.18 4.61
N ASP A 397 10.05 -26.19 3.79
CA ASP A 397 11.37 -26.67 4.17
C ASP A 397 12.15 -25.65 5.01
N THR A 398 11.93 -24.35 4.81
CA THR A 398 12.69 -23.29 5.51
C THR A 398 12.51 -23.30 7.03
N PRO A 399 11.31 -23.44 7.61
CA PRO A 399 11.16 -23.56 9.07
C PRO A 399 11.91 -24.77 9.63
N GLU A 400 11.91 -25.91 8.90
CA GLU A 400 12.61 -27.12 9.30
C GLU A 400 14.13 -26.96 9.24
N GLN A 401 14.65 -26.24 8.23
CA GLN A 401 16.07 -25.89 8.17
C GLN A 401 16.46 -24.93 9.30
N ILE A 402 15.64 -23.91 9.58
CA ILE A 402 15.86 -22.97 10.68
C ILE A 402 15.96 -23.72 12.01
N ALA A 403 15.07 -24.68 12.25
CA ALA A 403 15.06 -25.47 13.47
C ALA A 403 16.34 -26.30 13.69
N GLN A 404 17.11 -26.59 12.63
CA GLN A 404 18.36 -27.35 12.69
C GLN A 404 19.60 -26.47 12.92
N PHE A 405 19.50 -25.16 12.72
CA PHE A 405 20.64 -24.27 12.94
C PHE A 405 20.94 -24.08 14.42
N THR A 406 22.21 -23.84 14.67
CA THR A 406 22.77 -23.57 15.98
C THR A 406 23.29 -22.15 16.09
N LYS A 407 23.56 -21.67 17.30
CA LYS A 407 24.27 -20.39 17.51
C LYS A 407 25.60 -20.32 16.76
N ARG A 408 26.27 -21.47 16.61
CA ARG A 408 27.50 -21.53 15.84
C ARG A 408 27.29 -21.24 14.35
N ASP A 409 26.22 -21.79 13.75
CA ASP A 409 25.89 -21.51 12.34
C ASP A 409 25.63 -20.02 12.13
N VAL A 410 24.92 -19.37 13.07
CA VAL A 410 24.66 -17.92 13.05
C VAL A 410 25.98 -17.14 13.19
N SER A 411 26.85 -17.52 14.14
CA SER A 411 28.15 -16.89 14.36
C SER A 411 29.04 -16.98 13.11
N GLU A 412 29.18 -18.18 12.53
CA GLU A 412 29.98 -18.40 11.30
C GLU A 412 29.44 -17.63 10.10
N PHE A 413 28.13 -17.52 9.99
CA PHE A 413 27.50 -16.72 8.93
C PHE A 413 27.82 -15.22 9.07
N ILE A 414 27.73 -14.68 10.28
CA ILE A 414 28.07 -13.29 10.58
C ILE A 414 29.57 -13.05 10.39
N ASP A 415 30.43 -13.90 10.92
CA ASP A 415 31.89 -13.81 10.76
C ASP A 415 32.31 -13.82 9.28
N THR A 416 31.56 -14.52 8.43
CA THR A 416 31.87 -14.63 7.01
C THR A 416 31.45 -13.39 6.22
N TYR A 417 30.21 -12.89 6.45
CA TYR A 417 29.59 -11.93 5.53
C TYR A 417 29.39 -10.55 6.10
N PHE A 418 29.54 -10.31 7.42
CA PHE A 418 29.23 -9.04 8.08
C PHE A 418 30.48 -8.27 8.53
N LYS A 419 31.65 -8.60 7.99
CA LYS A 419 32.91 -7.90 8.34
C LYS A 419 32.91 -6.44 7.98
N HIS A 420 32.39 -6.12 6.81
CA HIS A 420 32.32 -4.78 6.27
C HIS A 420 30.90 -4.45 5.82
N PHE A 421 30.55 -3.17 5.91
CA PHE A 421 29.22 -2.67 5.62
C PHE A 421 29.26 -1.39 4.76
N VAL A 422 28.11 -1.07 4.18
CA VAL A 422 27.85 0.25 3.61
C VAL A 422 26.85 0.96 4.50
N GLN A 423 27.17 2.17 4.92
CA GLN A 423 26.30 3.02 5.73
C GLN A 423 25.96 4.29 4.98
N VAL A 424 24.72 4.72 5.03
CA VAL A 424 24.26 6.00 4.54
C VAL A 424 23.66 6.78 5.71
N ASN A 425 24.27 7.91 6.02
CA ASN A 425 23.75 8.90 6.96
C ASN A 425 22.89 9.91 6.20
N LYS A 426 21.60 9.92 6.44
CA LYS A 426 20.69 10.94 5.91
C LYS A 426 20.55 12.06 6.94
N LEU A 427 21.02 13.25 6.58
CA LEU A 427 20.96 14.46 7.40
C LEU A 427 19.83 15.38 6.90
N THR A 428 19.19 16.08 7.83
CA THR A 428 18.25 17.15 7.49
C THR A 428 19.02 18.36 6.94
N GLY A 429 18.54 18.92 5.84
CA GLY A 429 19.15 20.10 5.19
C GLY A 429 18.76 20.25 3.73
N GLU A 430 19.43 21.18 3.05
CA GLU A 430 19.23 21.37 1.61
C GLU A 430 19.57 20.09 0.84
N PRO A 431 18.71 19.66 -0.09
CA PRO A 431 18.90 18.44 -0.84
C PRO A 431 20.20 18.44 -1.65
N SER A 432 21.09 17.48 -1.39
CA SER A 432 22.36 17.36 -2.10
C SER A 432 22.27 16.50 -3.38
N ASN A 433 21.33 15.57 -3.42
CA ASN A 433 21.23 14.55 -4.48
C ASN A 433 19.90 14.60 -5.23
N ARG A 434 19.07 15.63 -5.01
CA ARG A 434 17.77 15.76 -5.68
C ARG A 434 17.97 16.15 -7.15
N VAL A 435 17.44 15.37 -8.04
CA VAL A 435 17.44 15.64 -9.49
C VAL A 435 16.01 15.80 -9.98
N LYS A 436 15.74 16.88 -10.70
CA LYS A 436 14.46 17.09 -11.40
C LYS A 436 14.62 16.80 -12.88
N VAL A 437 13.75 15.97 -13.43
CA VAL A 437 13.63 15.81 -14.88
C VAL A 437 12.69 16.88 -15.39
N GLU A 438 13.25 17.84 -16.14
CA GLU A 438 12.42 18.80 -16.88
C GLU A 438 11.86 18.14 -18.13
N LYS A 439 10.59 18.39 -18.37
CA LYS A 439 9.86 17.83 -19.50
C LYS A 439 9.39 18.94 -20.46
N PRO A 440 9.42 18.67 -21.77
CA PRO A 440 8.84 19.59 -22.74
C PRO A 440 7.31 19.60 -22.64
N LYS A 441 6.68 20.65 -23.15
CA LYS A 441 5.22 20.66 -23.30
C LYS A 441 4.81 19.65 -24.37
N ILE A 442 3.77 18.89 -24.08
CA ILE A 442 3.12 17.98 -25.02
C ILE A 442 1.71 18.42 -25.34
N THR A 443 1.23 18.05 -26.50
CA THR A 443 -0.17 18.26 -26.91
C THR A 443 -1.07 17.22 -26.25
N PRO A 444 -2.17 17.61 -25.56
CA PRO A 444 -3.12 16.64 -25.02
C PRO A 444 -3.67 15.75 -26.13
N VAL A 445 -3.75 14.43 -25.85
CA VAL A 445 -4.22 13.46 -26.83
C VAL A 445 -5.70 13.13 -26.65
N ALA A 446 -6.39 12.85 -27.76
CA ALA A 446 -7.75 12.34 -27.72
C ALA A 446 -7.75 10.89 -27.16
N LEU A 447 -8.64 10.60 -26.21
CA LEU A 447 -8.75 9.26 -25.60
C LEU A 447 -9.70 8.33 -26.34
N ASN A 448 -10.60 8.88 -27.19
CA ASN A 448 -11.66 8.15 -27.89
C ASN A 448 -12.45 7.20 -26.95
N SER A 449 -12.80 7.70 -25.76
CA SER A 449 -13.37 6.89 -24.66
C SER A 449 -14.72 6.24 -24.97
N SER A 450 -15.43 6.73 -26.01
CA SER A 450 -16.70 6.19 -26.51
C SER A 450 -16.51 5.10 -27.59
N GLU A 451 -15.30 4.99 -28.14
CA GLU A 451 -15.00 4.07 -29.23
C GLU A 451 -14.46 2.74 -28.70
N GLU A 452 -14.61 1.69 -29.52
CA GLU A 452 -14.17 0.33 -29.17
C GLU A 452 -13.46 -0.32 -30.34
N SER A 453 -12.37 -1.03 -30.06
CA SER A 453 -11.70 -1.87 -31.04
C SER A 453 -12.59 -3.06 -31.47
N GLU A 454 -12.20 -3.73 -32.55
CA GLU A 454 -12.85 -4.99 -32.94
C GLU A 454 -12.66 -6.08 -31.87
N PHE A 455 -11.50 -6.10 -31.22
CA PHE A 455 -11.24 -7.02 -30.11
C PHE A 455 -12.22 -6.82 -28.96
N SER A 456 -12.44 -5.56 -28.54
CA SER A 456 -13.39 -5.23 -27.48
C SER A 456 -14.80 -5.70 -27.79
N ARG A 457 -15.27 -5.41 -29.01
CA ARG A 457 -16.60 -5.87 -29.47
C ARG A 457 -16.73 -7.40 -29.42
N ARG A 458 -15.70 -8.13 -29.86
CA ARG A 458 -15.69 -9.58 -29.82
C ARG A 458 -15.64 -10.12 -28.39
N PHE A 459 -14.84 -9.48 -27.54
CA PHE A 459 -14.74 -9.86 -26.13
C PHE A 459 -16.06 -9.66 -25.39
N ASN A 460 -16.72 -8.53 -25.61
CA ASN A 460 -18.04 -8.23 -25.02
C ASN A 460 -19.16 -9.15 -25.58
N ALA A 461 -18.98 -9.71 -26.77
CA ALA A 461 -19.90 -10.68 -27.37
C ALA A 461 -19.63 -12.12 -26.90
N LEU A 462 -18.61 -12.39 -26.09
CA LEU A 462 -18.37 -13.72 -25.52
C LEU A 462 -19.59 -14.17 -24.70
N PRO A 463 -19.88 -15.48 -24.66
CA PRO A 463 -20.95 -16.01 -23.83
C PRO A 463 -20.82 -15.50 -22.38
N PRO A 464 -21.92 -15.18 -21.70
CA PRO A 464 -21.89 -14.80 -20.31
C PRO A 464 -21.26 -15.92 -19.48
N SER A 465 -20.42 -15.55 -18.52
CA SER A 465 -19.87 -16.50 -17.57
C SER A 465 -20.98 -17.06 -16.67
N PRO A 466 -20.82 -18.25 -16.07
CA PRO A 466 -21.79 -18.79 -15.13
C PRO A 466 -22.11 -17.76 -14.04
N SER A 467 -23.41 -17.60 -13.71
CA SER A 467 -23.80 -16.65 -12.66
C SER A 467 -23.29 -17.13 -11.29
N VAL A 468 -22.80 -16.20 -10.50
CA VAL A 468 -22.51 -16.40 -9.07
C VAL A 468 -23.59 -15.67 -8.29
N GLU A 469 -24.32 -16.42 -7.45
CA GLU A 469 -25.33 -15.81 -6.60
C GLU A 469 -24.68 -15.09 -5.41
N PRO A 470 -25.09 -13.84 -5.11
CA PRO A 470 -24.59 -13.11 -3.95
C PRO A 470 -24.89 -13.86 -2.64
N ARG A 471 -23.89 -13.94 -1.77
CA ARG A 471 -24.09 -14.44 -0.40
C ARG A 471 -24.15 -13.26 0.55
N PHE A 472 -25.33 -13.01 1.09
CA PHE A 472 -25.57 -11.94 2.05
C PHE A 472 -25.37 -12.44 3.48
N VAL A 473 -24.83 -11.57 4.32
CA VAL A 473 -24.61 -11.83 5.74
C VAL A 473 -25.97 -11.85 6.47
N ASP A 474 -26.16 -12.89 7.24
CA ASP A 474 -27.23 -12.98 8.23
C ASP A 474 -26.59 -13.19 9.61
N PRO A 475 -26.51 -12.14 10.47
CA PRO A 475 -25.87 -12.25 11.76
C PRO A 475 -26.42 -13.38 12.64
N ALA A 476 -27.71 -13.71 12.53
CA ALA A 476 -28.32 -14.77 13.31
C ALA A 476 -27.87 -16.17 12.88
N ARG A 477 -27.55 -16.34 11.60
CA ARG A 477 -27.01 -17.57 11.02
C ARG A 477 -25.50 -17.67 11.12
N ASP A 478 -24.80 -16.57 10.85
CA ASP A 478 -23.36 -16.56 10.59
C ASP A 478 -22.53 -16.30 11.87
N ILE A 479 -23.15 -15.75 12.94
CA ILE A 479 -22.49 -15.41 14.19
C ILE A 479 -23.21 -16.08 15.37
N SER A 480 -22.52 -17.00 16.04
CA SER A 480 -23.02 -17.55 17.30
C SER A 480 -22.75 -16.56 18.43
N THR A 481 -23.74 -16.27 19.25
CA THR A 481 -23.64 -15.26 20.33
C THR A 481 -24.08 -15.83 21.67
N VAL A 482 -23.32 -15.53 22.73
CA VAL A 482 -23.65 -15.87 24.13
C VAL A 482 -23.43 -14.63 25.00
N GLU A 483 -24.41 -14.28 25.82
CA GLU A 483 -24.27 -13.23 26.83
C GLU A 483 -23.83 -13.86 28.15
N LEU A 484 -22.72 -13.37 28.72
CA LEU A 484 -22.25 -13.82 30.04
C LEU A 484 -22.90 -13.03 31.17
N PRO A 485 -23.03 -13.62 32.38
CA PRO A 485 -23.62 -12.94 33.54
C PRO A 485 -22.92 -11.64 33.95
N ASN A 486 -21.65 -11.48 33.63
CA ASN A 486 -20.85 -10.28 33.86
C ASN A 486 -21.09 -9.16 32.83
N GLY A 487 -22.00 -9.35 31.87
CA GLY A 487 -22.33 -8.39 30.82
C GLY A 487 -21.37 -8.39 29.62
N MET A 488 -20.47 -9.35 29.54
CA MET A 488 -19.65 -9.55 28.33
C MET A 488 -20.45 -10.34 27.29
N THR A 489 -20.42 -9.90 26.05
CA THR A 489 -20.97 -10.63 24.90
C THR A 489 -19.86 -11.45 24.28
N VAL A 490 -20.04 -12.77 24.10
CA VAL A 490 -19.12 -13.65 23.38
C VAL A 490 -19.70 -13.95 22.01
N LYS A 491 -18.91 -13.68 20.95
CA LYS A 491 -19.27 -13.96 19.57
C LYS A 491 -18.27 -14.91 18.94
N ARG A 492 -18.79 -15.94 18.28
CA ARG A 492 -17.97 -16.96 17.61
C ARG A 492 -18.33 -17.04 16.14
N MET A 493 -17.33 -17.03 15.28
CA MET A 493 -17.41 -17.29 13.85
C MET A 493 -16.48 -18.41 13.44
N ASN A 494 -16.74 -19.01 12.27
CA ASN A 494 -15.85 -19.98 11.68
C ASN A 494 -14.78 -19.29 10.84
N LEU A 495 -13.54 -19.81 10.86
CA LEU A 495 -12.52 -19.59 9.85
C LEU A 495 -12.66 -20.64 8.74
N TYR A 496 -11.63 -20.74 7.91
CA TYR A 496 -11.55 -21.77 6.88
C TYR A 496 -11.57 -23.17 7.50
N SER A 497 -12.19 -24.10 6.77
CA SER A 497 -12.19 -25.51 7.19
C SER A 497 -10.77 -26.05 7.29
N GLY A 498 -10.42 -26.64 8.44
CA GLY A 498 -9.09 -27.19 8.69
C GLY A 498 -8.05 -26.23 9.25
N SER A 499 -8.40 -24.94 9.41
CA SER A 499 -7.50 -24.01 10.14
C SER A 499 -7.20 -24.51 11.55
N LYS A 500 -5.94 -24.33 11.98
CA LYS A 500 -5.49 -24.56 13.35
C LYS A 500 -5.20 -23.26 14.09
N LEU A 501 -5.49 -22.12 13.43
CA LEU A 501 -5.26 -20.81 13.96
C LEU A 501 -6.55 -20.23 14.56
N PHE A 502 -6.38 -19.31 15.50
CA PHE A 502 -7.45 -18.45 15.96
C PHE A 502 -7.12 -16.98 15.74
N HIS A 503 -8.15 -16.19 15.57
CA HIS A 503 -8.13 -14.73 15.70
C HIS A 503 -9.19 -14.33 16.71
N ALA A 504 -8.81 -13.57 17.72
CA ALA A 504 -9.73 -13.11 18.74
C ALA A 504 -9.54 -11.63 19.03
N GLU A 505 -10.65 -10.94 19.29
CA GLU A 505 -10.67 -9.53 19.63
C GLU A 505 -11.51 -9.33 20.92
N ARG A 506 -10.99 -8.52 21.82
CA ARG A 506 -11.81 -7.92 22.87
C ARG A 506 -12.10 -6.48 22.50
N VAL A 507 -13.36 -6.18 22.22
CA VAL A 507 -13.81 -4.89 21.70
C VAL A 507 -14.60 -4.13 22.75
N ILE A 508 -14.20 -2.88 23.03
CA ILE A 508 -14.87 -1.96 23.92
C ILE A 508 -15.25 -0.71 23.10
N GLY A 509 -16.52 -0.33 23.08
CA GLY A 509 -17.04 0.75 22.23
C GLY A 509 -16.66 2.16 22.70
N ILE A 510 -15.39 2.39 23.06
CA ILE A 510 -14.84 3.68 23.44
C ILE A 510 -13.99 4.25 22.32
N SER A 511 -14.18 5.52 22.01
CA SER A 511 -13.52 6.20 20.87
C SER A 511 -12.23 6.89 21.31
N SER A 512 -11.21 6.93 20.41
CA SER A 512 -10.01 7.76 20.59
C SER A 512 -10.33 9.26 20.74
N TYR A 513 -11.51 9.70 20.29
CA TYR A 513 -11.91 11.11 20.35
C TYR A 513 -12.46 11.53 21.72
N GLU A 514 -12.80 10.58 22.60
CA GLU A 514 -13.38 10.91 23.92
C GLU A 514 -12.32 11.45 24.89
N ASN A 515 -11.16 10.80 24.90
CA ASN A 515 -10.09 11.15 25.81
C ASN A 515 -8.73 10.81 25.18
N PRO A 516 -7.93 11.82 24.80
CA PRO A 516 -6.63 11.58 24.17
C PRO A 516 -5.63 10.87 25.10
N ARG A 517 -5.90 10.79 26.41
CA ARG A 517 -5.09 10.01 27.35
C ARG A 517 -5.21 8.50 27.16
N ILE A 518 -6.29 8.01 26.49
CA ILE A 518 -6.44 6.56 26.22
C ILE A 518 -5.38 6.10 25.23
N GLU A 519 -5.23 6.82 24.13
CA GLU A 519 -4.20 6.50 23.13
C GLU A 519 -2.78 6.60 23.71
N LEU A 520 -2.53 7.66 24.51
CA LEU A 520 -1.29 7.81 25.27
C LEU A 520 -1.03 6.64 26.21
N ALA A 521 -2.06 6.16 26.92
CA ALA A 521 -1.95 5.04 27.86
C ALA A 521 -1.67 3.72 27.14
N LEU A 522 -2.33 3.48 25.99
CA LEU A 522 -2.12 2.26 25.19
C LEU A 522 -0.68 2.20 24.66
N GLY A 523 -0.17 3.29 24.07
CA GLY A 523 1.22 3.32 23.60
C GLY A 523 2.26 3.23 24.72
N TYR A 524 1.91 3.69 25.93
CA TYR A 524 2.79 3.55 27.10
C TYR A 524 2.90 2.10 27.58
N LEU A 525 1.84 1.28 27.43
CA LEU A 525 1.85 -0.15 27.81
C LEU A 525 2.97 -0.94 27.11
N ASP A 526 3.40 -0.54 25.94
CA ASP A 526 4.47 -1.23 25.20
C ASP A 526 5.81 -1.29 25.94
N TYR A 527 6.00 -0.41 26.89
CA TYR A 527 7.23 -0.28 27.69
C TYR A 527 7.13 -0.90 29.09
N LEU A 528 5.99 -1.53 29.40
CA LEU A 528 5.69 -1.95 30.76
C LEU A 528 5.67 -3.48 30.91
N GLY A 529 6.11 -3.90 32.09
CA GLY A 529 5.90 -5.27 32.61
C GLY A 529 4.85 -5.29 33.70
N THR A 530 4.82 -6.42 34.41
CA THR A 530 3.98 -6.68 35.58
C THR A 530 4.88 -6.92 36.79
N PRO A 531 4.37 -7.16 38.02
CA PRO A 531 5.18 -7.60 39.13
C PRO A 531 5.91 -8.94 38.90
N GLU A 532 5.36 -9.80 38.01
CA GLU A 532 5.86 -11.16 37.76
C GLU A 532 6.78 -11.21 36.54
N TYR A 533 6.57 -10.32 35.57
CA TYR A 533 7.32 -10.29 34.30
C TYR A 533 7.84 -8.88 34.03
N SER A 534 9.09 -8.76 33.66
CA SER A 534 9.57 -7.55 33.00
C SER A 534 8.83 -7.34 31.67
N ALA A 535 8.92 -6.14 31.09
CA ALA A 535 8.33 -5.87 29.78
C ALA A 535 8.86 -6.84 28.70
N GLU A 536 10.11 -7.23 28.80
CA GLU A 536 10.76 -8.20 27.92
C GLU A 536 10.23 -9.61 28.11
N GLU A 537 10.24 -10.13 29.35
CA GLU A 537 9.78 -11.48 29.69
C GLU A 537 8.32 -11.69 29.30
N LEU A 538 7.46 -10.70 29.56
CA LEU A 538 6.05 -10.76 29.19
C LEU A 538 5.86 -11.00 27.69
N ARG A 539 6.63 -10.29 26.88
CA ARG A 539 6.58 -10.43 25.42
C ARG A 539 7.16 -11.77 24.96
N GLN A 540 8.22 -12.25 25.61
CA GLN A 540 8.78 -13.57 25.33
C GLN A 540 7.74 -14.67 25.58
N GLU A 541 6.90 -14.55 26.60
CA GLU A 541 5.83 -15.51 26.86
C GLU A 541 4.80 -15.55 25.71
N PHE A 542 4.35 -14.41 25.17
CA PHE A 542 3.52 -14.40 23.97
C PHE A 542 4.22 -15.05 22.76
N TYR A 543 5.49 -14.72 22.55
CA TYR A 543 6.27 -15.26 21.43
C TYR A 543 6.47 -16.79 21.52
N LYS A 544 6.74 -17.33 22.72
CA LYS A 544 6.83 -18.78 22.96
C LYS A 544 5.50 -19.50 22.71
N LEU A 545 4.37 -18.82 22.88
CA LEU A 545 3.06 -19.35 22.54
C LEU A 545 2.76 -19.28 21.04
N GLY A 546 3.59 -18.62 20.24
CA GLY A 546 3.31 -18.32 18.83
C GLY A 546 2.11 -17.38 18.68
N VAL A 547 1.84 -16.53 19.67
CA VAL A 547 0.67 -15.64 19.71
C VAL A 547 1.10 -14.20 19.54
N LYS A 548 0.46 -13.50 18.59
CA LYS A 548 0.55 -12.05 18.44
C LYS A 548 -0.44 -11.39 19.40
N PHE A 549 -0.01 -10.30 20.02
CA PHE A 549 -0.81 -9.47 20.90
C PHE A 549 -0.69 -8.00 20.47
N GLU A 550 -1.80 -7.39 20.14
CA GLU A 550 -1.86 -6.01 19.67
C GLU A 550 -2.96 -5.22 20.37
N LEU A 551 -2.73 -3.91 20.53
CA LEU A 551 -3.68 -2.96 21.11
C LEU A 551 -3.93 -1.85 20.11
N SER A 552 -5.19 -1.58 19.83
CA SER A 552 -5.56 -0.50 18.92
C SER A 552 -6.77 0.30 19.44
N ILE A 553 -6.84 1.56 19.07
CA ILE A 553 -8.00 2.40 19.28
C ILE A 553 -8.26 3.26 18.06
N ASN A 554 -9.53 3.35 17.68
CA ASN A 554 -9.95 4.20 16.56
C ASN A 554 -11.17 5.06 16.96
N LYS A 555 -11.76 5.72 15.98
CA LYS A 555 -12.97 6.56 16.20
C LYS A 555 -14.21 5.80 16.70
N PHE A 556 -14.18 4.46 16.75
CA PHE A 556 -15.33 3.64 17.13
C PHE A 556 -15.09 2.78 18.36
N ALA A 557 -13.92 2.19 18.51
CA ALA A 557 -13.65 1.22 19.55
C ALA A 557 -12.17 1.15 19.93
N LEU A 558 -11.92 0.68 21.13
CA LEU A 558 -10.67 0.13 21.63
C LEU A 558 -10.75 -1.37 21.45
N THR A 559 -9.70 -1.93 20.81
CA THR A 559 -9.60 -3.36 20.49
C THR A 559 -8.30 -3.93 21.05
N VAL A 560 -8.41 -5.10 21.65
CA VAL A 560 -7.29 -5.94 22.06
C VAL A 560 -7.32 -7.17 21.18
N GLU A 561 -6.26 -7.40 20.41
CA GLU A 561 -6.18 -8.45 19.40
C GLU A 561 -5.24 -9.55 19.82
N LEU A 562 -5.63 -10.81 19.60
CA LEU A 562 -4.84 -12.00 19.79
C LEU A 562 -4.98 -12.88 18.55
N SER A 563 -3.87 -13.38 18.01
CA SER A 563 -3.89 -14.38 16.93
C SER A 563 -2.74 -15.37 17.08
N GLY A 564 -2.99 -16.63 16.67
CA GLY A 564 -1.99 -17.68 16.74
C GLY A 564 -2.58 -19.09 16.77
N PRO A 565 -1.81 -20.11 17.19
CA PRO A 565 -2.29 -21.48 17.30
C PRO A 565 -3.46 -21.61 18.28
N ASP A 566 -4.56 -22.21 17.84
CA ASP A 566 -5.81 -22.32 18.62
C ASP A 566 -5.63 -23.10 19.95
N ALA A 567 -4.72 -24.05 19.97
CA ALA A 567 -4.37 -24.77 21.19
C ALA A 567 -3.87 -23.87 22.34
N ASN A 568 -3.43 -22.64 22.02
CA ASN A 568 -2.91 -21.68 22.99
C ASN A 568 -3.92 -20.58 23.36
N LEU A 569 -5.17 -20.59 22.85
CA LEU A 569 -6.18 -19.56 23.09
C LEU A 569 -6.35 -19.22 24.58
N LYS A 570 -6.59 -20.24 25.44
CA LYS A 570 -6.83 -20.01 26.90
C LYS A 570 -5.62 -19.39 27.58
N LYS A 571 -4.39 -19.84 27.23
CA LYS A 571 -3.15 -19.28 27.78
C LYS A 571 -2.92 -17.86 27.34
N ALA A 572 -3.17 -17.56 26.06
CA ALA A 572 -3.05 -16.23 25.50
C ALA A 572 -4.01 -15.24 26.16
N VAL A 573 -5.28 -15.63 26.37
CA VAL A 573 -6.28 -14.80 27.04
C VAL A 573 -5.90 -14.56 28.52
N ALA A 574 -5.39 -15.56 29.21
CA ALA A 574 -4.94 -15.42 30.60
C ALA A 574 -3.74 -14.46 30.71
N LEU A 575 -2.77 -14.58 29.79
CA LEU A 575 -1.58 -13.71 29.76
C LEU A 575 -1.96 -12.26 29.41
N MET A 576 -2.87 -12.08 28.44
CA MET A 576 -3.44 -10.77 28.09
C MET A 576 -4.13 -10.11 29.30
N ASP A 577 -5.03 -10.84 30.00
CA ASP A 577 -5.74 -10.29 31.15
C ASP A 577 -4.78 -9.94 32.29
N HIS A 578 -3.82 -10.82 32.58
CA HIS A 578 -2.76 -10.54 33.56
C HIS A 578 -2.01 -9.24 33.22
N PHE A 579 -1.58 -9.06 31.99
CA PHE A 579 -0.88 -7.85 31.57
C PHE A 579 -1.75 -6.59 31.73
N LEU A 580 -2.96 -6.59 31.18
CA LEU A 580 -3.84 -5.42 31.23
C LEU A 580 -4.27 -5.02 32.65
N ARG A 581 -4.37 -5.99 33.56
CA ARG A 581 -4.75 -5.76 34.96
C ARG A 581 -3.58 -5.33 35.82
N ASP A 582 -2.42 -6.01 35.66
CA ASP A 582 -1.32 -5.93 36.59
C ASP A 582 -0.11 -5.14 36.09
N ALA A 583 -0.23 -4.47 34.91
CA ALA A 583 0.82 -3.60 34.38
C ALA A 583 1.32 -2.59 35.44
N LYS A 584 2.64 -2.48 35.60
CA LYS A 584 3.27 -1.61 36.59
C LYS A 584 3.86 -0.35 35.95
N ALA A 585 3.54 0.80 36.52
CA ALA A 585 4.06 2.07 36.03
C ALA A 585 5.59 2.16 36.18
N ASP A 586 6.23 2.70 35.17
CA ASP A 586 7.63 3.09 35.14
C ASP A 586 7.74 4.57 34.75
N PRO A 587 7.93 5.48 35.72
CA PRO A 587 8.03 6.92 35.41
C PRO A 587 9.24 7.29 34.53
N ALA A 588 10.30 6.48 34.50
CA ALA A 588 11.46 6.73 33.63
C ALA A 588 11.11 6.37 32.18
N ALA A 589 10.49 5.20 31.96
CA ALA A 589 9.99 4.78 30.67
C ALA A 589 8.93 5.78 30.14
N TYR A 590 8.06 6.31 30.99
CA TYR A 590 7.08 7.32 30.59
C TYR A 590 7.73 8.61 30.09
N ARG A 591 8.70 9.16 30.83
CA ARG A 591 9.41 10.37 30.39
C ARG A 591 10.07 10.19 29.03
N SER A 592 10.74 9.06 28.85
CA SER A 592 11.39 8.72 27.59
C SER A 592 10.39 8.52 26.45
N TYR A 593 9.20 7.94 26.74
CA TYR A 593 8.10 7.79 25.78
C TYR A 593 7.58 9.17 25.33
N VAL A 594 7.37 10.10 26.27
CA VAL A 594 6.94 11.47 25.94
C VAL A 594 7.98 12.17 25.06
N ASP A 595 9.27 12.02 25.36
CA ASP A 595 10.34 12.60 24.52
C ASP A 595 10.32 12.00 23.10
N GLY A 596 9.99 10.71 22.95
CA GLY A 596 9.76 10.07 21.66
C GLY A 596 8.59 10.71 20.91
N ILE A 597 7.43 10.86 21.56
CA ILE A 597 6.26 11.53 20.97
C ILE A 597 6.59 12.94 20.48
N LEU A 598 7.34 13.70 21.25
CA LEU A 598 7.72 15.07 20.87
C LEU A 598 8.67 15.10 19.68
N LYS A 599 9.58 14.13 19.58
CA LYS A 599 10.45 13.98 18.41
C LYS A 599 9.65 13.59 17.17
N ASP A 600 8.73 12.61 17.28
CA ASP A 600 7.83 12.21 16.19
C ASP A 600 6.97 13.38 15.70
N ARG A 601 6.48 14.21 16.62
CA ARG A 601 5.74 15.43 16.29
C ARG A 601 6.59 16.43 15.50
N ALA A 602 7.86 16.61 15.89
CA ALA A 602 8.79 17.47 15.16
C ALA A 602 9.07 16.93 13.75
N ASP A 603 9.31 15.62 13.63
CA ASP A 603 9.61 14.95 12.37
C ASP A 603 8.42 14.96 11.41
N ALA A 604 7.20 14.80 11.93
CA ALA A 604 5.99 14.84 11.13
C ALA A 604 5.79 16.17 10.38
N LYS A 605 6.32 17.28 10.92
CA LYS A 605 6.30 18.60 10.25
C LYS A 605 7.23 18.68 9.04
N LEU A 606 8.15 17.74 8.89
CA LEU A 606 9.10 17.64 7.78
C LEU A 606 8.58 16.74 6.66
N ASN A 607 7.43 16.08 6.84
CA ASN A 607 6.88 15.13 5.87
C ASN A 607 5.72 15.74 5.08
N ALA A 608 5.88 15.90 3.76
CA ALA A 608 4.90 16.50 2.87
C ALA A 608 3.53 15.77 2.88
N GLY A 609 3.53 14.43 3.07
CA GLY A 609 2.31 13.64 3.18
C GLY A 609 1.53 13.96 4.44
N ALA A 610 2.22 14.03 5.58
CA ALA A 610 1.64 14.39 6.86
C ALA A 610 1.09 15.83 6.84
N VAL A 611 1.80 16.77 6.22
CA VAL A 611 1.35 18.16 6.05
C VAL A 611 0.06 18.20 5.21
N PHE A 612 0.02 17.51 4.07
CA PHE A 612 -1.18 17.47 3.21
C PHE A 612 -2.39 16.84 3.92
N GLN A 613 -2.19 15.75 4.63
CA GLN A 613 -3.27 15.08 5.38
C GLN A 613 -3.87 16.00 6.45
N ARG A 614 -3.04 16.77 7.15
CA ARG A 614 -3.51 17.72 8.17
C ARG A 614 -4.17 18.94 7.56
N ALA A 615 -3.69 19.42 6.41
CA ALA A 615 -4.35 20.47 5.66
C ALA A 615 -5.74 20.02 5.16
N ALA A 616 -5.88 18.78 4.72
CA ALA A 616 -7.18 18.20 4.38
C ALA A 616 -8.13 18.13 5.60
N ALA A 617 -7.62 17.68 6.75
CA ALA A 617 -8.41 17.68 7.98
C ALA A 617 -8.82 19.09 8.43
N TYR A 618 -7.96 20.08 8.24
CA TYR A 618 -8.27 21.49 8.49
C TYR A 618 -9.39 21.97 7.54
N ALA A 619 -9.33 21.63 6.26
CA ALA A 619 -10.36 21.94 5.30
C ALA A 619 -11.70 21.28 5.68
N TRP A 620 -11.69 20.01 6.11
CA TRP A 620 -12.91 19.28 6.49
C TRP A 620 -13.55 19.77 7.78
N TYR A 621 -12.76 20.00 8.81
CA TYR A 621 -13.28 20.18 10.18
C TYR A 621 -12.97 21.58 10.75
N GLY A 622 -12.09 22.34 10.13
CA GLY A 622 -11.60 23.60 10.65
C GLY A 622 -10.43 23.45 11.64
N LYS A 623 -10.17 24.51 12.36
CA LYS A 623 -9.04 24.60 13.32
C LYS A 623 -9.08 23.50 14.39
N LYS A 624 -10.25 23.12 14.87
CA LYS A 624 -10.43 22.05 15.85
C LYS A 624 -10.77 20.76 15.12
N ASN A 625 -9.81 19.87 15.02
CA ASN A 625 -9.91 18.59 14.29
C ASN A 625 -9.12 17.50 15.02
N PRO A 626 -9.17 16.22 14.58
CA PRO A 626 -8.46 15.13 15.25
C PRO A 626 -6.96 15.35 15.42
N TYR A 627 -6.31 16.10 14.53
CA TYR A 627 -4.87 16.32 14.55
C TYR A 627 -4.45 17.53 15.39
N THR A 628 -5.36 18.42 15.72
CA THR A 628 -5.08 19.62 16.54
C THR A 628 -5.63 19.52 17.97
N THR A 629 -6.44 18.47 18.24
CA THR A 629 -7.00 18.21 19.58
C THR A 629 -6.15 17.17 20.31
N LEU A 630 -4.85 17.45 20.42
CA LEU A 630 -3.87 16.59 21.07
C LEU A 630 -3.43 17.20 22.40
N LEU A 631 -2.91 16.37 23.31
CA LEU A 631 -2.27 16.87 24.52
C LEU A 631 -1.04 17.71 24.15
N SER A 632 -0.94 18.92 24.73
CA SER A 632 0.24 19.76 24.61
C SER A 632 1.46 19.11 25.27
N GLU A 633 2.68 19.61 24.98
CA GLU A 633 3.89 19.14 25.66
C GLU A 633 3.77 19.28 27.18
N ALA A 634 3.26 20.40 27.66
CA ALA A 634 3.09 20.65 29.11
C ALA A 634 2.12 19.63 29.74
N GLU A 635 1.01 19.32 29.05
CA GLU A 635 0.06 18.31 29.51
C GLU A 635 0.67 16.92 29.48
N LEU A 636 1.38 16.53 28.39
CA LEU A 636 2.08 15.25 28.31
C LEU A 636 3.07 15.07 29.46
N ARG A 637 3.87 16.09 29.77
CA ARG A 637 4.86 16.04 30.85
C ARG A 637 4.22 16.05 32.25
N ALA A 638 3.03 16.62 32.39
CA ALA A 638 2.31 16.70 33.66
C ALA A 638 1.51 15.42 34.03
N VAL A 639 1.24 14.54 33.06
CA VAL A 639 0.52 13.28 33.32
C VAL A 639 1.33 12.39 34.25
N LYS A 640 0.66 11.84 35.25
CA LYS A 640 1.22 10.79 36.11
C LYS A 640 0.97 9.43 35.48
N PRO A 641 2.00 8.61 35.25
CA PRO A 641 1.87 7.31 34.61
C PRO A 641 0.85 6.37 35.29
N GLU A 642 0.73 6.47 36.63
CA GLU A 642 -0.22 5.69 37.41
C GLU A 642 -1.68 6.05 37.07
N GLU A 643 -1.97 7.31 36.71
CA GLU A 643 -3.30 7.75 36.27
C GLU A 643 -3.67 7.13 34.92
N LEU A 644 -2.69 6.94 34.03
CA LEU A 644 -2.92 6.25 32.74
C LEU A 644 -3.29 4.78 32.95
N LEU A 645 -2.56 4.09 33.81
CA LEU A 645 -2.87 2.69 34.13
C LEU A 645 -4.19 2.55 34.88
N ALA A 646 -4.50 3.47 35.79
CA ALA A 646 -5.81 3.50 36.46
C ALA A 646 -6.96 3.68 35.45
N LEU A 647 -6.78 4.57 34.46
CA LEU A 647 -7.74 4.78 33.36
C LEU A 647 -7.94 3.48 32.55
N LEU A 648 -6.86 2.80 32.15
CA LEU A 648 -6.98 1.56 31.39
C LEU A 648 -7.60 0.44 32.22
N ARG A 649 -7.20 0.28 33.50
CA ARG A 649 -7.83 -0.69 34.39
C ARG A 649 -9.33 -0.44 34.55
N GLN A 650 -9.74 0.84 34.68
CA GLN A 650 -11.14 1.19 34.70
C GLN A 650 -11.86 0.77 33.42
N ILE A 651 -11.29 1.09 32.26
CA ILE A 651 -11.86 0.74 30.95
C ILE A 651 -12.00 -0.79 30.84
N PHE A 652 -10.94 -1.54 31.11
CA PHE A 652 -10.92 -2.98 30.93
C PHE A 652 -11.76 -3.74 32.00
N SER A 653 -11.85 -3.26 33.21
CA SER A 653 -12.59 -3.96 34.28
C SER A 653 -14.06 -3.57 34.38
N GLN A 654 -14.44 -2.36 33.97
CA GLN A 654 -15.79 -1.84 34.23
C GLN A 654 -16.70 -1.87 33.00
N TYR A 655 -16.18 -1.58 31.79
CA TYR A 655 -17.05 -1.40 30.65
C TYR A 655 -17.43 -2.70 29.96
N LYS A 656 -18.70 -2.75 29.49
CA LYS A 656 -19.17 -3.82 28.62
C LYS A 656 -18.20 -4.02 27.45
N SER A 657 -17.84 -5.26 27.21
CA SER A 657 -17.00 -5.62 26.09
C SER A 657 -17.58 -6.79 25.30
N THR A 658 -17.23 -6.88 24.06
CA THR A 658 -17.52 -8.05 23.22
C THR A 658 -16.21 -8.81 23.03
N PHE A 659 -16.22 -10.12 23.37
CA PHE A 659 -15.14 -11.03 23.03
C PHE A 659 -15.52 -11.73 21.73
N VAL A 660 -14.79 -11.41 20.68
CA VAL A 660 -15.03 -11.92 19.33
C VAL A 660 -13.96 -12.95 19.02
N TYR A 661 -14.38 -14.10 18.48
CA TYR A 661 -13.47 -15.19 18.17
C TYR A 661 -13.82 -15.76 16.79
N ALA A 662 -12.79 -15.95 15.97
CA ALA A 662 -12.85 -16.70 14.72
C ALA A 662 -11.79 -17.81 14.75
N GLY A 663 -12.23 -19.07 14.65
CA GLY A 663 -11.33 -20.23 14.76
C GLY A 663 -12.07 -21.55 14.90
N PRO A 664 -11.29 -22.67 15.07
CA PRO A 664 -11.86 -24.02 15.14
C PRO A 664 -12.47 -24.38 16.48
N SER A 665 -12.13 -23.69 17.59
CA SER A 665 -12.64 -24.01 18.92
C SER A 665 -14.16 -23.91 19.01
N ALA A 666 -14.78 -24.83 19.75
CA ALA A 666 -16.20 -24.77 20.03
C ALA A 666 -16.57 -23.59 20.94
N MET A 667 -17.86 -23.17 20.93
CA MET A 667 -18.33 -22.03 21.71
C MET A 667 -18.05 -22.17 23.21
N GLU A 668 -18.17 -23.38 23.75
CA GLU A 668 -17.90 -23.68 25.17
C GLU A 668 -16.45 -23.34 25.55
N THR A 669 -15.49 -23.70 24.70
CA THR A 669 -14.07 -23.40 24.91
C THR A 669 -13.81 -21.90 24.86
N VAL A 670 -14.44 -21.21 23.92
CA VAL A 670 -14.34 -19.74 23.77
C VAL A 670 -14.94 -19.03 24.98
N VAL A 671 -16.10 -19.48 25.44
CA VAL A 671 -16.77 -18.97 26.65
C VAL A 671 -15.90 -19.18 27.88
N GLU A 672 -15.28 -20.35 28.03
CA GLU A 672 -14.33 -20.62 29.14
C GLU A 672 -13.10 -19.70 29.10
N ALA A 673 -12.58 -19.41 27.90
CA ALA A 673 -11.48 -18.46 27.76
C ALA A 673 -11.95 -17.03 28.14
N ALA A 674 -13.10 -16.59 27.65
CA ALA A 674 -13.65 -15.26 27.90
C ALA A 674 -14.02 -15.05 29.39
N LYS A 675 -14.46 -16.10 30.12
CA LYS A 675 -14.77 -16.04 31.57
C LYS A 675 -13.55 -15.74 32.44
N GLN A 676 -12.35 -15.93 31.94
CA GLN A 676 -11.12 -15.57 32.67
C GLN A 676 -10.97 -14.04 32.79
N ILE A 677 -11.65 -13.27 31.97
CA ILE A 677 -11.58 -11.80 31.94
C ILE A 677 -12.62 -11.22 32.91
N PRO A 678 -12.23 -10.57 34.01
CA PRO A 678 -13.16 -9.97 34.94
C PRO A 678 -13.72 -8.66 34.36
N VAL A 679 -15.05 -8.53 34.29
CA VAL A 679 -15.74 -7.33 33.82
C VAL A 679 -16.97 -7.10 34.70
N SER A 680 -17.24 -5.85 35.06
CA SER A 680 -18.48 -5.50 35.82
C SER A 680 -19.69 -5.18 34.94
N GLY A 681 -19.48 -5.04 33.61
CA GLY A 681 -20.56 -4.86 32.64
C GLY A 681 -21.22 -3.49 32.62
N SER A 682 -20.58 -2.45 33.11
CA SER A 682 -21.10 -1.08 33.06
C SER A 682 -21.23 -0.60 31.62
N ALA A 683 -22.22 0.25 31.35
CA ALA A 683 -22.37 0.85 30.03
C ALA A 683 -21.16 1.72 29.69
N VAL A 684 -20.68 1.61 28.44
CA VAL A 684 -19.66 2.50 27.92
C VAL A 684 -20.25 3.92 27.83
N PRO A 685 -19.53 4.97 28.27
CA PRO A 685 -19.98 6.35 28.11
C PRO A 685 -20.31 6.67 26.65
N GLU A 686 -21.36 7.47 26.43
CA GLU A 686 -21.71 7.89 25.08
C GLU A 686 -20.61 8.82 24.54
N ASN A 687 -20.09 8.52 23.34
CA ASN A 687 -19.13 9.38 22.66
C ASN A 687 -19.76 10.72 22.29
N ARG A 688 -19.30 11.80 22.93
CA ARG A 688 -19.79 13.16 22.73
C ARG A 688 -18.93 13.96 21.76
N VAL A 689 -17.67 13.56 21.51
CA VAL A 689 -16.76 14.28 20.60
C VAL A 689 -17.04 13.83 19.18
N ARG A 690 -17.48 14.77 18.35
CA ARG A 690 -17.84 14.49 16.96
C ARG A 690 -17.25 15.56 16.05
N TYR A 691 -16.41 15.13 15.11
CA TYR A 691 -15.94 15.98 14.02
C TYR A 691 -16.89 15.81 12.83
N THR A 692 -17.50 16.91 12.37
CA THR A 692 -18.44 16.88 11.24
C THR A 692 -17.84 17.64 10.07
N PRO A 693 -17.75 17.03 8.88
CA PRO A 693 -17.26 17.71 7.68
C PRO A 693 -18.09 18.95 7.37
N ARG A 694 -17.42 20.04 7.06
CA ARG A 694 -18.05 21.30 6.71
C ARG A 694 -18.58 21.26 5.28
N THR A 695 -19.75 21.85 5.05
CA THR A 695 -20.19 22.20 3.70
C THR A 695 -19.50 23.48 3.27
N VAL A 696 -19.05 23.53 2.02
CA VAL A 696 -18.39 24.70 1.45
C VAL A 696 -19.43 25.65 0.88
N GLU A 697 -19.61 26.82 1.48
CA GLU A 697 -20.51 27.86 0.97
C GLU A 697 -19.79 28.75 -0.05
N LYS A 698 -18.55 29.11 0.24
CA LYS A 698 -17.64 29.87 -0.62
C LYS A 698 -16.30 29.15 -0.71
N PRO A 699 -15.80 28.89 -1.92
CA PRO A 699 -14.52 28.22 -2.09
C PRO A 699 -13.39 28.95 -1.35
N THR A 700 -12.63 28.18 -0.58
CA THR A 700 -11.42 28.63 0.11
C THR A 700 -10.23 27.83 -0.43
N ILE A 701 -9.13 28.51 -0.64
CA ILE A 701 -7.89 27.89 -1.09
C ILE A 701 -6.92 27.89 0.08
N TYR A 702 -6.68 26.70 0.62
CA TYR A 702 -5.73 26.50 1.71
C TYR A 702 -4.35 26.24 1.10
N LEU A 703 -3.47 27.22 1.25
CA LEU A 703 -2.12 27.18 0.70
C LEU A 703 -1.11 26.92 1.84
N VAL A 704 -0.32 25.86 1.69
CA VAL A 704 0.79 25.55 2.61
C VAL A 704 2.10 25.64 1.82
N ASP A 705 2.95 26.58 2.18
CA ASP A 705 4.30 26.67 1.60
C ASP A 705 5.18 25.55 2.13
N PHE A 706 5.60 24.68 1.22
CA PHE A 706 6.39 23.50 1.57
C PHE A 706 7.36 23.12 0.43
N ASP A 707 8.59 22.76 0.78
CA ASP A 707 9.61 22.42 -0.22
C ASP A 707 9.40 21.00 -0.80
N THR A 708 8.74 20.92 -1.95
CA THR A 708 8.55 19.69 -2.72
C THR A 708 8.89 19.90 -4.19
N VAL A 709 9.26 18.83 -4.88
CA VAL A 709 9.39 18.82 -6.35
C VAL A 709 8.01 18.82 -6.99
N GLN A 710 7.08 18.02 -6.44
CA GLN A 710 5.69 17.97 -6.88
C GLN A 710 4.78 18.66 -5.87
N MET A 711 3.89 19.54 -6.36
CA MET A 711 2.78 20.07 -5.58
C MET A 711 1.70 19.00 -5.39
N ARG A 712 1.09 18.96 -4.22
CA ARG A 712 -0.10 18.18 -3.93
C ARG A 712 -1.32 19.09 -3.95
N VAL A 713 -2.29 18.73 -4.79
CA VAL A 713 -3.52 19.48 -4.95
C VAL A 713 -4.69 18.60 -4.54
N GLY A 714 -5.56 19.13 -3.69
CA GLY A 714 -6.78 18.45 -3.26
C GLY A 714 -7.99 19.33 -3.44
N PHE A 715 -9.11 18.73 -3.88
CA PHE A 715 -10.43 19.32 -3.89
C PHE A 715 -11.27 18.59 -2.86
N THR A 716 -12.00 19.29 -2.01
CA THR A 716 -12.82 18.65 -1.00
C THR A 716 -14.06 19.43 -0.63
N SER A 717 -15.11 18.70 -0.23
CA SER A 717 -16.34 19.27 0.31
C SER A 717 -17.04 18.27 1.24
N GLY A 718 -17.68 18.77 2.28
CA GLY A 718 -18.69 18.00 3.01
C GLY A 718 -19.93 17.82 2.14
N GLY A 719 -20.30 16.55 1.92
CA GLY A 719 -21.51 16.17 1.17
C GLY A 719 -22.78 16.17 2.03
N PRO A 720 -23.87 15.62 1.51
CA PRO A 720 -25.12 15.44 2.25
C PRO A 720 -24.93 14.46 3.41
N VAL A 721 -25.92 14.43 4.30
CA VAL A 721 -26.00 13.39 5.34
C VAL A 721 -26.19 12.03 4.67
N PHE A 722 -25.50 11.02 5.21
CA PHE A 722 -25.59 9.64 4.71
C PHE A 722 -27.03 9.15 4.57
N SER A 723 -27.33 8.56 3.45
CA SER A 723 -28.61 7.99 3.09
C SER A 723 -28.42 6.60 2.52
N LEU A 724 -29.04 5.60 3.11
CA LEU A 724 -28.98 4.23 2.60
C LEU A 724 -29.60 4.10 1.20
N LYS A 725 -30.58 4.98 0.87
CA LYS A 725 -31.19 5.04 -0.45
C LYS A 725 -30.21 5.52 -1.54
N ASP A 726 -29.29 6.41 -1.18
CA ASP A 726 -28.33 7.01 -2.11
C ASP A 726 -27.02 6.21 -2.21
N LEU A 727 -26.82 5.24 -1.28
CA LEU A 727 -25.62 4.43 -1.22
C LEU A 727 -25.30 3.76 -2.57
N PRO A 728 -26.22 3.07 -3.26
CA PRO A 728 -25.90 2.40 -4.51
C PRO A 728 -25.42 3.37 -5.62
N TYR A 729 -25.98 4.58 -5.66
CA TYR A 729 -25.55 5.60 -6.62
C TYR A 729 -24.16 6.13 -6.31
N GLY A 730 -23.83 6.31 -5.03
CA GLY A 730 -22.50 6.73 -4.60
C GLY A 730 -21.44 5.69 -4.92
N GLU A 731 -21.73 4.40 -4.75
CA GLU A 731 -20.81 3.32 -5.09
C GLU A 731 -20.58 3.22 -6.61
N VAL A 732 -21.64 3.27 -7.42
CA VAL A 732 -21.49 3.31 -8.89
C VAL A 732 -20.77 4.58 -9.34
N PHE A 733 -21.02 5.73 -8.69
CA PHE A 733 -20.28 6.96 -8.97
C PHE A 733 -18.78 6.80 -8.69
N ASN A 734 -18.40 6.17 -7.57
CA ASN A 734 -17.00 5.91 -7.25
C ASN A 734 -16.32 5.04 -8.31
N GLU A 735 -16.94 3.92 -8.72
CA GLU A 735 -16.42 3.05 -9.77
C GLU A 735 -16.30 3.77 -11.13
N TYR A 736 -17.26 4.61 -11.46
CA TYR A 736 -17.31 5.32 -12.73
C TYR A 736 -16.38 6.53 -12.78
N PHE A 737 -16.37 7.35 -11.72
CA PHE A 737 -15.77 8.68 -11.75
C PHE A 737 -14.42 8.75 -11.01
N CYS A 738 -14.30 8.09 -9.85
CA CYS A 738 -13.23 8.33 -8.89
C CYS A 738 -12.11 7.29 -8.92
N SER A 739 -12.44 6.01 -9.06
CA SER A 739 -11.56 4.89 -8.70
C SER A 739 -11.12 4.06 -9.90
N GLY A 740 -9.87 3.58 -9.84
CA GLY A 740 -9.33 2.68 -10.85
C GLY A 740 -8.76 3.38 -12.09
N LEU A 741 -8.08 2.59 -12.91
CA LEU A 741 -7.38 3.07 -14.11
C LEU A 741 -8.32 3.52 -15.24
N ASP A 742 -9.60 3.12 -15.20
CA ASP A 742 -10.61 3.52 -16.18
C ASP A 742 -11.50 4.68 -15.71
N SER A 743 -11.33 5.18 -14.49
CA SER A 743 -12.12 6.28 -13.93
C SER A 743 -11.97 7.59 -14.72
N ILE A 744 -13.01 8.43 -14.68
CA ILE A 744 -12.99 9.74 -15.36
C ILE A 744 -11.80 10.59 -14.88
N VAL A 745 -11.59 10.67 -13.56
CA VAL A 745 -10.48 11.47 -12.98
C VAL A 745 -9.13 11.01 -13.50
N PHE A 746 -8.89 9.70 -13.51
CA PHE A 746 -7.63 9.14 -13.95
C PHE A 746 -7.41 9.38 -15.45
N GLN A 747 -8.41 9.11 -16.27
CA GLN A 747 -8.34 9.26 -17.71
C GLN A 747 -8.14 10.72 -18.15
N GLU A 748 -8.86 11.68 -17.53
CA GLU A 748 -8.78 13.08 -17.92
C GLU A 748 -7.49 13.78 -17.46
N ILE A 749 -6.97 13.40 -16.29
CA ILE A 749 -5.79 14.06 -15.70
C ILE A 749 -4.50 13.38 -16.11
N ARG A 750 -4.44 12.03 -16.04
CA ARG A 750 -3.21 11.29 -16.32
C ARG A 750 -3.11 10.89 -17.79
N GLU A 751 -4.06 10.11 -18.31
CA GLU A 751 -3.92 9.47 -19.62
C GLU A 751 -4.00 10.49 -20.79
N SER A 752 -4.95 11.41 -20.72
CA SER A 752 -5.17 12.41 -21.79
C SER A 752 -4.12 13.51 -21.79
N ARG A 753 -3.73 13.99 -20.63
CA ARG A 753 -3.01 15.27 -20.48
C ARG A 753 -1.65 15.12 -19.81
N ALA A 754 -1.33 13.95 -19.24
CA ALA A 754 -0.12 13.69 -18.46
C ALA A 754 0.18 14.82 -17.44
N LEU A 755 -0.87 15.31 -16.77
CA LEU A 755 -0.75 16.41 -15.80
C LEU A 755 -0.22 15.93 -14.46
N ALA A 756 -0.46 14.66 -14.12
CA ALA A 756 -0.09 14.05 -12.85
C ALA A 756 0.20 12.56 -13.03
N TYR A 757 1.16 12.01 -12.27
CA TYR A 757 1.34 10.56 -12.18
C TYR A 757 0.20 9.91 -11.39
N SER A 758 -0.19 10.51 -10.27
CA SER A 758 -1.30 10.04 -9.45
C SER A 758 -2.44 11.05 -9.45
N ALA A 759 -3.61 10.61 -9.85
CA ALA A 759 -4.86 11.35 -9.76
C ALA A 759 -5.97 10.38 -9.37
N GLY A 760 -6.87 10.81 -8.53
CA GLY A 760 -8.00 10.01 -8.08
C GLY A 760 -8.82 10.74 -7.03
N GLY A 761 -9.79 10.05 -6.47
CA GLY A 761 -10.64 10.60 -5.44
C GLY A 761 -11.63 9.59 -4.90
N SER A 762 -12.56 10.06 -4.09
CA SER A 762 -13.66 9.27 -3.58
C SER A 762 -14.82 10.17 -3.13
N TYR A 763 -16.02 9.73 -3.38
CA TYR A 763 -17.20 10.13 -2.64
C TYR A 763 -17.33 9.18 -1.45
N GLU A 764 -16.69 9.53 -0.34
CA GLU A 764 -16.67 8.74 0.87
C GLU A 764 -18.01 8.85 1.60
N GLN A 765 -18.78 7.79 1.53
CA GLN A 765 -20.04 7.66 2.25
C GLN A 765 -19.74 7.28 3.70
N SER A 766 -20.24 8.05 4.65
CA SER A 766 -19.87 7.92 6.07
C SER A 766 -20.25 6.57 6.69
N MET A 767 -21.15 5.84 6.05
CA MET A 767 -21.71 4.57 6.54
C MET A 767 -22.17 4.65 8.00
N GLN A 768 -22.73 5.80 8.35
CA GLN A 768 -23.24 6.07 9.68
C GLN A 768 -24.46 7.00 9.62
N LYS A 769 -25.58 6.58 10.19
CA LYS A 769 -26.82 7.37 10.25
C LYS A 769 -26.58 8.74 10.90
N GLY A 770 -27.05 9.79 10.25
CA GLY A 770 -26.93 11.16 10.74
C GLY A 770 -25.56 11.82 10.51
N ARG A 771 -24.61 11.15 9.88
CA ARG A 771 -23.29 11.70 9.53
C ARG A 771 -23.23 12.17 8.08
N ARG A 772 -22.43 13.21 7.82
CA ARG A 772 -22.21 13.69 6.46
C ARG A 772 -21.21 12.80 5.71
N ASN A 773 -21.45 12.67 4.45
CA ASN A 773 -20.48 12.14 3.48
C ASN A 773 -19.40 13.20 3.17
N VAL A 774 -18.31 12.78 2.55
CA VAL A 774 -17.22 13.66 2.07
C VAL A 774 -16.90 13.32 0.63
N ILE A 775 -16.70 14.33 -0.19
CA ILE A 775 -16.08 14.13 -1.51
C ILE A 775 -14.69 14.75 -1.49
N TYR A 776 -13.73 14.04 -2.04
CA TYR A 776 -12.39 14.57 -2.25
C TYR A 776 -11.77 14.04 -3.53
N MET A 777 -10.97 14.87 -4.18
CA MET A 777 -10.13 14.53 -5.32
C MET A 777 -8.72 15.00 -5.03
N VAL A 778 -7.71 14.25 -5.48
CA VAL A 778 -6.30 14.60 -5.27
C VAL A 778 -5.49 14.36 -6.53
N ALA A 779 -4.48 15.20 -6.74
CA ALA A 779 -3.49 15.01 -7.78
C ALA A 779 -2.10 15.48 -7.30
N GLY A 780 -1.04 14.79 -7.75
CA GLY A 780 0.34 15.22 -7.57
C GLY A 780 0.89 15.76 -8.89
N THR A 781 1.26 17.04 -8.95
CA THR A 781 1.64 17.71 -10.21
C THR A 781 2.80 18.68 -10.05
N GLN A 782 3.44 19.06 -11.15
CA GLN A 782 4.44 20.13 -11.13
C GLN A 782 3.79 21.51 -11.06
N GLY A 783 4.53 22.50 -10.53
CA GLY A 783 4.00 23.85 -10.34
C GLY A 783 3.54 24.54 -11.61
N ASP A 784 4.17 24.29 -12.75
CA ASP A 784 3.80 24.81 -14.05
C ASP A 784 2.49 24.22 -14.61
N LYS A 785 2.06 23.05 -14.12
CA LYS A 785 0.81 22.36 -14.50
C LYS A 785 -0.32 22.51 -13.48
N LEU A 786 -0.06 23.18 -12.35
CA LEU A 786 -1.02 23.37 -11.27
C LEU A 786 -2.39 23.83 -11.78
N PHE A 787 -2.40 24.87 -12.60
CA PHE A 787 -3.66 25.44 -13.09
C PHE A 787 -4.37 24.54 -14.09
N ASP A 788 -3.64 23.79 -14.88
CA ASP A 788 -4.25 22.84 -15.82
C ASP A 788 -4.95 21.70 -15.06
N VAL A 789 -4.37 21.23 -13.94
CA VAL A 789 -5.01 20.28 -13.02
C VAL A 789 -6.26 20.88 -12.40
N ILE A 790 -6.18 22.11 -11.88
CA ILE A 790 -7.32 22.80 -11.26
C ILE A 790 -8.45 22.99 -12.29
N ASP A 791 -8.14 23.48 -13.50
CA ASP A 791 -9.11 23.73 -14.55
C ASP A 791 -9.79 22.44 -15.02
N THR A 792 -9.04 21.36 -15.14
CA THR A 792 -9.58 20.04 -15.51
C THR A 792 -10.50 19.51 -14.42
N MET A 793 -10.08 19.56 -13.14
CA MET A 793 -10.91 19.14 -12.01
C MET A 793 -12.21 19.93 -11.92
N ASP A 794 -12.13 21.27 -11.99
CA ASP A 794 -13.33 22.13 -11.99
C ASP A 794 -14.30 21.76 -13.11
N SER A 795 -13.77 21.48 -14.31
CA SER A 795 -14.59 21.12 -15.48
C SER A 795 -15.36 19.81 -15.26
N ILE A 796 -14.65 18.75 -14.81
CA ILE A 796 -15.29 17.42 -14.64
C ILE A 796 -16.21 17.37 -13.41
N LEU A 797 -15.92 18.15 -12.35
CA LEU A 797 -16.77 18.28 -11.16
C LEU A 797 -18.02 19.15 -11.42
N ALA A 798 -17.92 20.12 -12.33
CA ALA A 798 -19.08 20.91 -12.73
C ALA A 798 -20.02 20.14 -13.68
N LYS A 799 -19.46 19.32 -14.55
CA LYS A 799 -20.20 18.52 -15.54
C LYS A 799 -19.51 17.19 -15.76
N MET A 800 -20.11 16.15 -15.19
CA MET A 800 -19.62 14.77 -15.35
C MET A 800 -19.69 14.37 -16.84
N PRO A 801 -18.57 13.93 -17.44
CA PRO A 801 -18.61 13.32 -18.77
C PRO A 801 -19.48 12.06 -18.78
N LEU A 802 -20.26 11.84 -19.82
CA LEU A 802 -21.21 10.73 -19.92
C LEU A 802 -20.77 9.75 -21.01
N TYR A 803 -20.37 8.54 -20.60
CA TYR A 803 -19.95 7.46 -21.48
C TYR A 803 -20.70 6.18 -21.11
N GLU A 804 -21.65 5.76 -21.94
CA GLU A 804 -22.52 4.60 -21.69
C GLU A 804 -21.69 3.31 -21.42
N GLY A 805 -20.68 3.05 -22.25
CA GLY A 805 -19.84 1.84 -22.10
C GLY A 805 -19.07 1.82 -20.78
N LYS A 806 -18.56 2.97 -20.30
CA LYS A 806 -17.88 3.09 -18.99
C LYS A 806 -18.88 2.89 -17.85
N PHE A 807 -20.09 3.45 -17.97
CA PHE A 807 -21.12 3.26 -16.96
C PHE A 807 -21.50 1.76 -16.83
N GLN A 808 -21.70 1.08 -17.96
CA GLN A 808 -22.00 -0.35 -17.95
C GLN A 808 -20.87 -1.15 -17.30
N SER A 809 -19.61 -0.88 -17.63
CA SER A 809 -18.45 -1.51 -17.01
C SER A 809 -18.41 -1.29 -15.50
N ALA A 810 -18.62 -0.06 -15.02
CA ALA A 810 -18.63 0.28 -13.60
C ALA A 810 -19.78 -0.43 -12.85
N ARG A 811 -20.99 -0.42 -13.42
CA ARG A 811 -22.16 -1.10 -12.88
C ARG A 811 -21.95 -2.60 -12.77
N ASP A 812 -21.49 -3.21 -13.85
CA ASP A 812 -21.31 -4.67 -13.93
C ASP A 812 -20.14 -5.13 -13.04
N SER A 813 -19.08 -4.32 -12.92
CA SER A 813 -18.00 -4.50 -11.95
C SER A 813 -18.52 -4.58 -10.51
N LEU A 814 -19.31 -3.59 -10.09
CA LEU A 814 -19.88 -3.55 -8.74
C LEU A 814 -20.82 -4.75 -8.47
N LEU A 815 -21.67 -5.12 -9.43
CA LEU A 815 -22.53 -6.28 -9.31
C LEU A 815 -21.72 -7.58 -9.11
N LYS A 816 -20.65 -7.76 -9.86
CA LYS A 816 -19.76 -8.92 -9.75
C LYS A 816 -19.00 -8.94 -8.42
N LYS A 817 -18.52 -7.80 -7.99
CA LYS A 817 -17.88 -7.65 -6.66
C LYS A 817 -18.84 -8.08 -5.56
N ILE A 818 -20.07 -7.56 -5.52
CA ILE A 818 -21.09 -7.94 -4.53
C ILE A 818 -21.42 -9.44 -4.62
N ALA A 819 -21.55 -10.00 -5.83
CA ALA A 819 -21.88 -11.40 -6.03
C ALA A 819 -20.78 -12.35 -5.56
N THR A 820 -19.52 -11.98 -5.69
CA THR A 820 -18.37 -12.85 -5.37
C THR A 820 -17.76 -12.57 -3.99
N GLU A 821 -18.06 -11.45 -3.37
CA GLU A 821 -17.57 -11.12 -2.03
C GLU A 821 -18.03 -12.13 -0.99
N ARG A 822 -17.10 -12.60 -0.17
CA ARG A 822 -17.34 -13.53 0.94
C ARG A 822 -16.81 -12.94 2.22
N ILE A 823 -17.72 -12.50 3.08
CA ILE A 823 -17.38 -11.96 4.40
C ILE A 823 -17.29 -13.12 5.38
N MET A 824 -16.13 -13.31 5.98
CA MET A 824 -15.83 -14.46 6.84
C MET A 824 -15.02 -14.05 8.07
N GLY A 825 -14.88 -14.95 9.03
CA GLY A 825 -14.07 -14.73 10.22
C GLY A 825 -14.46 -13.45 10.97
N LEU A 826 -13.48 -12.68 11.42
CA LEU A 826 -13.71 -11.44 12.18
C LEU A 826 -14.40 -10.34 11.35
N GLU A 827 -14.31 -10.40 10.02
CA GLU A 827 -15.01 -9.44 9.14
C GLU A 827 -16.52 -9.46 9.34
N LEU A 828 -17.11 -10.64 9.67
CA LEU A 828 -18.54 -10.76 9.99
C LEU A 828 -18.94 -9.85 11.16
N PHE A 829 -18.09 -9.77 12.19
CA PHE A 829 -18.33 -8.87 13.31
C PHE A 829 -18.24 -7.41 12.89
N GLY A 830 -17.21 -7.04 12.16
CA GLY A 830 -17.03 -5.69 11.61
C GLY A 830 -18.24 -5.27 10.75
N PHE A 831 -18.75 -6.19 9.94
CA PHE A 831 -19.92 -5.99 9.08
C PHE A 831 -21.20 -5.82 9.92
N GLU A 832 -21.42 -6.64 10.94
CA GLU A 832 -22.54 -6.47 11.89
C GLU A 832 -22.51 -5.10 12.57
N GLN A 833 -21.31 -4.66 13.01
CA GLN A 833 -21.17 -3.33 13.63
C GLN A 833 -21.47 -2.21 12.62
N LYS A 834 -21.11 -2.39 11.35
CA LYS A 834 -21.44 -1.45 10.27
C LYS A 834 -22.94 -1.39 10.01
N MET A 835 -23.64 -2.54 9.98
CA MET A 835 -25.11 -2.60 9.89
C MET A 835 -25.78 -1.79 10.99
N LYS A 836 -25.34 -1.97 12.24
CA LYS A 836 -25.86 -1.20 13.41
C LYS A 836 -25.64 0.31 13.23
N ARG A 837 -24.46 0.73 12.75
CA ARG A 837 -24.14 2.15 12.54
C ARG A 837 -24.99 2.80 11.45
N ILE A 838 -25.29 2.09 10.38
CA ILE A 838 -26.18 2.57 9.32
C ILE A 838 -27.66 2.49 9.68
N GLY A 839 -28.00 1.71 10.71
CA GLY A 839 -29.38 1.56 11.21
C GLY A 839 -30.21 0.54 10.43
N THR A 840 -29.60 -0.60 10.06
CA THR A 840 -30.28 -1.73 9.41
C THR A 840 -30.00 -3.04 10.16
N ASP A 841 -30.97 -3.94 10.15
CA ASP A 841 -30.86 -5.29 10.71
C ASP A 841 -30.59 -6.34 9.61
N THR A 842 -30.57 -5.92 8.35
CA THR A 842 -30.36 -6.79 7.21
C THR A 842 -29.17 -6.32 6.39
N ASP A 843 -28.49 -7.23 5.72
CA ASP A 843 -27.38 -6.91 4.81
C ASP A 843 -27.86 -5.93 3.73
N TRP A 844 -27.34 -4.70 3.79
CA TRP A 844 -27.71 -3.62 2.86
C TRP A 844 -27.31 -3.92 1.42
N ARG A 845 -26.28 -4.77 1.19
CA ARG A 845 -25.80 -5.14 -0.16
C ARG A 845 -26.88 -5.82 -0.98
N LYS A 846 -27.91 -6.43 -0.33
CA LYS A 846 -29.05 -7.01 -1.04
C LYS A 846 -29.86 -5.93 -1.76
N ALA A 847 -30.19 -4.86 -1.08
CA ALA A 847 -30.94 -3.74 -1.66
C ALA A 847 -30.06 -2.95 -2.67
N GLU A 848 -28.79 -2.83 -2.36
CA GLU A 848 -27.79 -2.23 -3.24
C GLU A 848 -27.68 -3.00 -4.56
N TYR A 849 -27.48 -4.31 -4.52
CA TYR A 849 -27.40 -5.18 -5.69
C TYR A 849 -28.63 -5.05 -6.59
N GLU A 850 -29.84 -5.09 -6.00
CA GLU A 850 -31.09 -4.94 -6.74
C GLU A 850 -31.28 -3.56 -7.36
N THR A 851 -30.75 -2.50 -6.71
CA THR A 851 -30.80 -1.13 -7.22
C THR A 851 -29.81 -0.95 -8.35
N VAL A 852 -28.56 -1.39 -8.16
CA VAL A 852 -27.49 -1.29 -9.16
C VAL A 852 -27.83 -2.07 -10.41
N ARG A 853 -28.42 -3.26 -10.28
CA ARG A 853 -28.85 -4.11 -11.40
C ARG A 853 -29.83 -3.40 -12.34
N LYS A 854 -30.69 -2.50 -11.82
CA LYS A 854 -31.70 -1.75 -12.57
C LYS A 854 -31.26 -0.34 -12.97
N MET A 855 -30.07 0.09 -12.48
CA MET A 855 -29.58 1.44 -12.70
C MET A 855 -29.18 1.66 -14.16
N ASN A 856 -29.45 2.86 -14.67
CA ASN A 856 -29.00 3.33 -15.98
C ASN A 856 -28.22 4.65 -15.86
N LEU A 857 -27.48 5.03 -16.89
CA LEU A 857 -26.64 6.22 -16.89
C LEU A 857 -27.43 7.52 -16.60
N PRO A 858 -28.64 7.75 -17.13
CA PRO A 858 -29.47 8.91 -16.75
C PRO A 858 -29.79 9.00 -15.24
N GLN A 859 -29.94 7.88 -14.55
CA GLN A 859 -30.17 7.87 -13.12
C GLN A 859 -28.89 8.25 -12.33
N LEU A 860 -27.72 7.81 -12.78
CA LEU A 860 -26.43 8.22 -12.21
C LEU A 860 -26.18 9.71 -12.48
N GLU A 861 -26.47 10.20 -13.69
CA GLU A 861 -26.40 11.62 -14.03
C GLU A 861 -27.33 12.46 -13.15
N ASP A 862 -28.57 12.01 -12.92
CA ASP A 862 -29.53 12.69 -12.04
C ASP A 862 -29.03 12.75 -10.60
N PHE A 863 -28.43 11.66 -10.09
CA PHE A 863 -27.76 11.67 -8.78
C PHE A 863 -26.61 12.68 -8.74
N PHE A 864 -25.71 12.65 -9.72
CA PHE A 864 -24.62 13.62 -9.81
C PHE A 864 -25.14 15.05 -9.81
N ARG A 865 -26.08 15.36 -10.68
CA ARG A 865 -26.66 16.70 -10.88
C ARG A 865 -27.36 17.22 -9.62
N LYS A 866 -28.01 16.35 -8.85
CA LYS A 866 -28.77 16.75 -7.64
C LYS A 866 -27.92 16.80 -6.38
N VAL A 867 -26.90 15.93 -6.29
CA VAL A 867 -26.16 15.67 -5.06
C VAL A 867 -24.75 16.24 -5.10
N LEU A 868 -24.02 16.06 -6.19
CA LEU A 868 -22.60 16.35 -6.26
C LEU A 868 -22.28 17.65 -7.03
N ALA A 869 -22.92 17.90 -8.17
CA ALA A 869 -22.69 19.10 -8.97
C ALA A 869 -23.01 20.43 -8.24
N PRO A 870 -23.97 20.50 -7.30
CA PRO A 870 -24.21 21.72 -6.52
C PRO A 870 -23.16 22.02 -5.47
N LEU A 871 -22.28 21.05 -5.12
CA LEU A 871 -21.24 21.23 -4.13
C LEU A 871 -20.19 22.23 -4.61
N LYS A 872 -19.74 23.06 -3.70
CA LYS A 872 -18.56 23.90 -3.89
C LYS A 872 -17.39 23.22 -3.17
N TYR A 873 -16.20 23.44 -3.67
CA TYR A 873 -15.02 22.74 -3.20
C TYR A 873 -14.03 23.72 -2.61
N ASP A 874 -13.49 23.38 -1.45
CA ASP A 874 -12.25 23.97 -0.98
C ASP A 874 -11.09 23.32 -1.74
N ILE A 875 -10.05 24.11 -2.04
CA ILE A 875 -8.84 23.66 -2.70
C ILE A 875 -7.70 23.66 -1.69
N ILE A 876 -6.95 22.58 -1.62
CA ILE A 876 -5.78 22.43 -0.76
C ILE A 876 -4.56 22.36 -1.67
N ILE A 877 -3.55 23.17 -1.41
CA ILE A 877 -2.29 23.14 -2.16
C ILE A 877 -1.14 23.08 -1.18
N VAL A 878 -0.31 22.04 -1.29
CA VAL A 878 0.94 21.90 -0.53
C VAL A 878 2.09 21.86 -1.53
N GLY A 879 2.97 22.84 -1.48
CA GLY A 879 4.11 22.98 -2.39
C GLY A 879 4.75 24.36 -2.33
N LYS A 880 5.75 24.62 -3.17
CA LYS A 880 6.46 25.90 -3.22
C LYS A 880 5.55 27.05 -3.62
N SER A 881 5.14 27.88 -2.70
CA SER A 881 4.22 29.02 -2.92
C SER A 881 4.78 30.06 -3.90
N ALA A 882 6.11 30.22 -3.93
CA ALA A 882 6.79 31.13 -4.86
C ALA A 882 6.61 30.75 -6.35
N ALA A 883 6.26 29.49 -6.63
CA ALA A 883 5.98 29.02 -7.99
C ALA A 883 4.51 29.20 -8.41
N ILE A 884 3.65 29.78 -7.57
CA ILE A 884 2.21 29.89 -7.79
C ILE A 884 1.82 31.32 -8.15
N ASP A 885 1.11 31.50 -9.27
CA ASP A 885 0.45 32.74 -9.61
C ASP A 885 -0.76 32.99 -8.69
N ARG A 886 -0.53 33.79 -7.64
CA ARG A 886 -1.54 34.07 -6.61
C ARG A 886 -2.72 34.88 -7.14
N GLU A 887 -2.53 35.74 -8.15
CA GLU A 887 -3.64 36.52 -8.76
C GLU A 887 -4.57 35.61 -9.52
N LYS A 888 -4.01 34.69 -10.30
CA LYS A 888 -4.80 33.68 -11.03
C LYS A 888 -5.53 32.75 -10.04
N LEU A 889 -4.87 32.38 -8.94
CA LEU A 889 -5.46 31.53 -7.91
C LEU A 889 -6.60 32.22 -7.16
N ALA A 890 -6.46 33.51 -6.81
CA ALA A 890 -7.45 34.29 -6.10
C ALA A 890 -8.79 34.47 -6.86
N ARG A 891 -8.81 34.28 -8.17
CA ARG A 891 -10.04 34.30 -8.97
C ARG A 891 -10.96 33.11 -8.68
N ARG A 892 -10.45 32.05 -8.04
CA ARG A 892 -11.18 30.83 -7.74
C ARG A 892 -11.71 30.75 -6.31
N GLY A 893 -11.19 31.57 -5.42
CA GLY A 893 -11.63 31.59 -4.03
C GLY A 893 -10.72 32.45 -3.14
N THR A 894 -11.08 32.53 -1.88
CA THR A 894 -10.28 33.24 -0.88
C THR A 894 -9.03 32.42 -0.53
N ILE A 895 -7.85 32.99 -0.70
CA ILE A 895 -6.60 32.31 -0.31
C ILE A 895 -6.37 32.47 1.19
N VAL A 896 -6.11 31.35 1.85
CA VAL A 896 -5.74 31.26 3.27
C VAL A 896 -4.39 30.58 3.36
N ASP A 897 -3.34 31.33 3.70
CA ASP A 897 -2.03 30.75 3.95
C ASP A 897 -2.02 30.07 5.31
N LEU A 898 -1.85 28.76 5.35
CA LEU A 898 -1.77 27.96 6.57
C LEU A 898 -0.31 27.72 6.93
N LYS A 899 0.02 27.95 8.19
CA LYS A 899 1.32 27.62 8.75
C LYS A 899 1.29 26.22 9.37
N LEU A 900 2.47 25.59 9.51
CA LEU A 900 2.55 24.23 10.09
C LEU A 900 1.93 24.17 11.49
N HIS A 901 2.10 25.19 12.35
CA HIS A 901 1.49 25.18 13.68
C HIS A 901 -0.05 25.20 13.65
N ASP A 902 -0.68 25.78 12.60
CA ASP A 902 -2.14 25.75 12.44
C ASP A 902 -2.67 24.35 12.15
N LEU A 903 -1.83 23.55 11.46
CA LEU A 903 -2.15 22.20 11.02
C LEU A 903 -1.88 21.13 12.08
N PHE A 904 -0.85 21.32 12.88
CA PHE A 904 -0.39 20.34 13.85
C PHE A 904 -0.89 20.62 15.28
N GLY A 905 -1.23 21.87 15.61
CA GLY A 905 -1.72 22.24 16.94
C GLY A 905 -0.64 22.27 18.03
N TYR A 906 0.68 22.13 17.65
CA TYR A 906 1.84 22.13 18.54
C TYR A 906 3.07 22.75 17.90
#